data_5a0d491df39dc0961be674cc4012a6f7
#
_entry.id   5a0d491df39dc0961be674cc4012a6f7
#
_cell.length_a   1.000
_cell.length_b   1.000
_cell.length_c   1.000
_cell.angle_alpha   90.00
_cell.angle_beta   90.00
_cell.angle_gamma   90.00
#
_symmetry.space_group_name_H-M   'P 1'
#
loop_
_entity.id
_entity.type
_entity.pdbx_description
1 polymer ?
#
loop_
_entity_poly.entity_id
_entity_poly.type
_entity_poly.pdbx_seq_one_letter_code
_entity_poly.pdbx_strand_id
1 'polypeptide(L)'
;MVNLKAAPPEPSTLIAFPPSTAQKWILPNGLTVIVQEDHSAPVASVQAWCATGSVDEDQHLGAGLSHILEHMLFKGTKTRSANQIAQSIQDVGGYINAYTSFDRTVFWIDVPKDGVGTALEVLTDAMMNSTLPPDEYKKEQEVIRREFAMGMDDPDRMASLLLFGTAYQRHPYRLPVIGEMEIYNQLTQDQVMEYYKTRYVPNNLTFVVVGDVDAEKVRQQLGDLFKPYPEKSLKPVFIPSEPPQLGRREVNREFSTELTHLAMAWHIPEVTSPDVPALDLLSTILGDGRSSRLYRRVREEAGLAFSISAFSYTPGDPGLFGIDATLDPKKREAAEKLSLQILDEVKQNGVTADELEKAKKITLGQHLGALTTMRGQASDIGSNWLLTRDLNFSREYLDAVQKVTLDDIKRVARTYLTENNLTVVSLNPKGSLSGKTEPVKPIAAGEVQKFELSNGLRLLVREDHRLPLVGIGAVFRGGLLAENPEDNGVTRLMAKALLKGTKRRTAEQIASELESVGGSISSDAGNNSFSVSVDVMKPDVKLGVDLLSDVLLNATFPEKAVAREKEIQIAAIQQEEEQLTSVARNIMRQALFPQHPYALRTNGSVETVQHLTQKDLVDFRDRYVVGKNGVIYVFGDVKAAEVKQLVEQALGKMQPGALALTDAKPSTPLSKPETVESRKDKAQGVIMVGFRGASLSTPDRYALELIDEASSDLGSRFFIRIREQMGLAYYVGASEMQGLVPGLFAFYLGTDPQKIEPVKAAFLDEIHKLANEGLTPVELQRAKKKLIGQQEIANQSNDAFGYHCALDELYGLGFDYCKQLEHNVNAVTLDEIKKVAAKYFRDQPYVLATVQPPASAKATAGKPDNK
;
A
#
# COMPACT_ATOMS: atom_id res chain seq x y z
N MET A 1 -27.16 -40.92 19.83
CA MET A 1 -27.30 -39.61 19.15
C MET A 1 -27.82 -38.62 20.17
N VAL A 2 -26.95 -37.88 20.78
CA VAL A 2 -27.35 -36.80 21.71
C VAL A 2 -27.24 -35.50 20.89
N ASN A 3 -28.40 -34.91 20.63
CA ASN A 3 -28.52 -33.58 20.01
C ASN A 3 -28.02 -32.53 21.02
N LEU A 4 -26.78 -32.12 20.94
CA LEU A 4 -26.31 -30.91 21.59
C LEU A 4 -26.82 -29.74 20.76
N LYS A 5 -27.97 -29.16 21.16
CA LYS A 5 -28.33 -27.79 20.74
C LYS A 5 -27.27 -26.87 21.30
N ALA A 6 -26.52 -26.21 20.40
CA ALA A 6 -25.68 -25.08 20.79
C ALA A 6 -26.55 -24.05 21.52
N ALA A 7 -26.08 -23.58 22.67
CA ALA A 7 -26.70 -22.46 23.35
C ALA A 7 -26.65 -21.24 22.45
N PRO A 8 -27.68 -20.35 22.45
CA PRO A 8 -27.61 -19.11 21.70
C PRO A 8 -26.40 -18.31 22.22
N PRO A 9 -25.68 -17.64 21.34
CA PRO A 9 -24.54 -16.79 21.75
C PRO A 9 -25.05 -15.77 22.77
N GLU A 10 -24.31 -15.59 23.85
CA GLU A 10 -24.58 -14.49 24.81
C GLU A 10 -24.57 -13.16 24.04
N PRO A 11 -25.45 -12.20 24.41
CA PRO A 11 -25.48 -10.90 23.76
C PRO A 11 -24.09 -10.28 23.89
N SER A 12 -23.48 -9.97 22.75
CA SER A 12 -22.18 -9.31 22.70
C SER A 12 -22.26 -8.04 23.52
N THR A 13 -21.44 -7.90 24.56
CA THR A 13 -21.29 -6.65 25.29
C THR A 13 -20.83 -5.59 24.31
N LEU A 14 -21.64 -4.53 24.11
CA LEU A 14 -21.29 -3.42 23.24
C LEU A 14 -19.94 -2.83 23.68
N ILE A 15 -19.05 -2.62 22.74
CA ILE A 15 -17.77 -1.96 22.97
C ILE A 15 -18.05 -0.47 23.17
N ALA A 16 -17.73 0.05 24.34
CA ALA A 16 -17.85 1.49 24.60
C ALA A 16 -16.64 2.23 24.04
N PHE A 17 -16.89 3.22 23.19
CA PHE A 17 -15.84 4.12 22.68
C PHE A 17 -15.79 5.40 23.53
N PRO A 18 -14.58 5.82 23.97
CA PRO A 18 -14.46 7.07 24.71
C PRO A 18 -14.80 8.27 23.81
N PRO A 19 -15.32 9.37 24.37
CA PRO A 19 -15.50 10.61 23.60
C PRO A 19 -14.16 11.14 23.13
N SER A 20 -14.18 11.91 22.03
CA SER A 20 -12.99 12.62 21.56
C SER A 20 -12.46 13.55 22.67
N THR A 21 -11.15 13.51 22.89
CA THR A 21 -10.42 14.41 23.79
C THR A 21 -9.89 15.64 23.06
N ALA A 22 -10.16 15.77 21.77
CA ALA A 22 -9.71 16.87 20.94
C ALA A 22 -10.31 18.21 21.43
N GLN A 23 -9.44 19.19 21.60
CA GLN A 23 -9.81 20.56 21.93
C GLN A 23 -9.92 21.37 20.65
N LYS A 24 -10.95 22.20 20.55
CA LYS A 24 -11.22 23.01 19.34
C LYS A 24 -11.33 24.49 19.68
N TRP A 25 -10.69 25.32 18.86
CA TRP A 25 -10.77 26.77 18.89
C TRP A 25 -11.07 27.32 17.49
N ILE A 26 -11.76 28.44 17.45
CA ILE A 26 -11.88 29.27 16.24
C ILE A 26 -11.15 30.58 16.55
N LEU A 27 -10.10 30.87 15.80
CA LEU A 27 -9.33 32.09 15.99
C LEU A 27 -10.07 33.32 15.44
N PRO A 28 -9.68 34.56 15.85
CA PRO A 28 -10.38 35.79 15.43
C PRO A 28 -10.49 36.01 13.93
N ASN A 29 -9.62 35.35 13.11
CA ASN A 29 -9.66 35.39 11.67
C ASN A 29 -10.39 34.19 11.02
N GLY A 30 -11.13 33.42 11.83
CA GLY A 30 -11.94 32.30 11.38
C GLY A 30 -11.19 30.97 11.21
N LEU A 31 -9.86 30.93 11.40
CA LEU A 31 -9.10 29.66 11.37
C LEU A 31 -9.62 28.72 12.47
N THR A 32 -9.96 27.50 12.09
CA THR A 32 -10.28 26.44 13.04
C THR A 32 -8.99 25.71 13.43
N VAL A 33 -8.74 25.56 14.73
CA VAL A 33 -7.62 24.82 15.30
C VAL A 33 -8.18 23.69 16.15
N ILE A 34 -7.77 22.45 15.87
CA ILE A 34 -8.17 21.27 16.63
C ILE A 34 -6.90 20.53 17.07
N VAL A 35 -6.78 20.29 18.37
CA VAL A 35 -5.61 19.60 18.92
C VAL A 35 -6.05 18.48 19.84
N GLN A 36 -5.47 17.30 19.64
CA GLN A 36 -5.61 16.17 20.57
C GLN A 36 -4.23 15.78 21.08
N GLU A 37 -4.06 15.89 22.39
CA GLU A 37 -2.85 15.44 23.06
C GLU A 37 -2.86 13.92 23.16
N ASP A 38 -1.80 13.30 22.66
CA ASP A 38 -1.55 11.86 22.76
C ASP A 38 -0.05 11.64 23.00
N HIS A 39 0.28 11.35 24.26
CA HIS A 39 1.68 11.17 24.71
C HIS A 39 2.14 9.71 24.64
N SER A 40 1.43 8.85 23.91
CA SER A 40 1.76 7.43 23.78
C SER A 40 3.05 7.17 22.97
N ALA A 41 3.41 8.12 22.11
CA ALA A 41 4.64 8.10 21.33
C ALA A 41 5.18 9.53 21.14
N PRO A 42 6.52 9.76 21.08
CA PRO A 42 7.11 11.09 20.98
C PRO A 42 7.05 11.64 19.54
N VAL A 43 5.88 11.57 18.90
CA VAL A 43 5.63 12.00 17.52
C VAL A 43 4.31 12.77 17.44
N ALA A 44 4.16 13.56 16.38
CA ALA A 44 2.90 14.26 16.09
C ALA A 44 2.62 14.28 14.59
N SER A 45 1.33 14.32 14.24
CA SER A 45 0.83 14.63 12.91
C SER A 45 0.22 16.03 12.92
N VAL A 46 0.70 16.88 12.03
CA VAL A 46 0.22 18.25 11.82
C VAL A 46 -0.43 18.30 10.45
N GLN A 47 -1.73 18.59 10.39
CA GLN A 47 -2.51 18.57 9.15
C GLN A 47 -3.18 19.92 8.92
N ALA A 48 -3.11 20.44 7.68
CA ALA A 48 -3.88 21.60 7.23
C ALA A 48 -4.93 21.13 6.22
N TRP A 49 -6.19 21.28 6.60
CA TRP A 49 -7.38 20.90 5.85
C TRP A 49 -7.99 22.13 5.21
N CYS A 50 -8.00 22.20 3.88
CA CYS A 50 -8.73 23.22 3.13
C CYS A 50 -10.09 22.64 2.72
N ALA A 51 -11.17 23.31 3.12
CA ALA A 51 -12.53 22.93 2.73
C ALA A 51 -12.81 23.30 1.28
N THR A 52 -12.00 22.78 0.38
CA THR A 52 -12.05 23.05 -1.07
C THR A 52 -11.43 21.89 -1.80
N GLY A 53 -12.16 21.31 -2.73
CA GLY A 53 -11.75 20.21 -3.59
C GLY A 53 -12.18 20.43 -5.04
N SER A 54 -12.21 19.38 -5.84
CA SER A 54 -12.54 19.51 -7.27
C SER A 54 -13.98 19.96 -7.56
N VAL A 55 -14.92 19.76 -6.63
CA VAL A 55 -16.30 20.24 -6.77
C VAL A 55 -16.42 21.76 -6.62
N ASP A 56 -15.41 22.41 -6.01
CA ASP A 56 -15.39 23.83 -5.70
C ASP A 56 -14.75 24.69 -6.81
N GLU A 57 -14.42 24.10 -7.96
CA GLU A 57 -13.73 24.81 -9.05
C GLU A 57 -14.63 25.79 -9.86
N ASP A 58 -15.93 25.88 -9.51
CA ASP A 58 -16.91 26.84 -10.05
C ASP A 58 -16.90 26.86 -11.60
N GLN A 59 -16.60 28.01 -12.20
CA GLN A 59 -16.52 28.17 -13.66
C GLN A 59 -15.41 27.36 -14.33
N HIS A 60 -14.46 26.83 -13.56
CA HIS A 60 -13.34 26.01 -14.00
C HIS A 60 -13.54 24.53 -13.68
N LEU A 61 -14.77 24.10 -13.43
CA LEU A 61 -15.09 22.74 -13.07
C LEU A 61 -14.53 21.73 -14.07
N GLY A 62 -13.77 20.77 -13.57
CA GLY A 62 -13.07 19.77 -14.38
C GLY A 62 -11.71 20.22 -14.91
N ALA A 63 -11.21 21.39 -14.48
CA ALA A 63 -9.89 21.87 -14.84
C ALA A 63 -8.77 21.31 -13.95
N GLY A 64 -9.10 20.72 -12.79
CA GLY A 64 -8.11 20.21 -11.85
C GLY A 64 -7.36 21.30 -11.09
N LEU A 65 -8.01 22.44 -10.85
CA LEU A 65 -7.42 23.57 -10.11
C LEU A 65 -6.98 23.19 -8.71
N SER A 66 -7.79 22.40 -8.00
CA SER A 66 -7.48 21.93 -6.66
C SER A 66 -6.27 21.01 -6.66
N HIS A 67 -6.15 20.14 -7.67
CA HIS A 67 -5.06 19.19 -7.80
C HIS A 67 -3.73 19.90 -8.17
N ILE A 68 -3.73 20.82 -9.14
CA ILE A 68 -2.50 21.56 -9.45
C ILE A 68 -2.04 22.44 -8.27
N LEU A 69 -2.95 22.96 -7.45
CA LEU A 69 -2.59 23.67 -6.23
C LEU A 69 -1.97 22.75 -5.20
N GLU A 70 -2.44 21.53 -5.05
CA GLU A 70 -1.79 20.53 -4.19
C GLU A 70 -0.31 20.41 -4.53
N HIS A 71 0.03 20.22 -5.82
CA HIS A 71 1.41 20.16 -6.29
C HIS A 71 2.18 21.47 -6.03
N MET A 72 1.55 22.60 -6.31
CA MET A 72 2.23 23.89 -6.32
C MET A 72 2.49 24.50 -4.96
N LEU A 73 1.73 24.15 -3.91
CA LEU A 73 1.88 24.78 -2.59
C LEU A 73 3.23 24.43 -1.92
N PHE A 74 3.85 23.35 -2.32
CA PHE A 74 5.20 22.97 -1.86
C PHE A 74 6.34 23.40 -2.80
N LYS A 75 6.04 24.13 -3.88
CA LYS A 75 7.06 24.54 -4.88
C LYS A 75 7.64 25.95 -4.67
N GLY A 76 7.30 26.60 -3.57
CA GLY A 76 7.92 27.83 -3.14
C GLY A 76 6.96 28.84 -2.54
N THR A 77 7.43 29.52 -1.52
CA THR A 77 6.74 30.58 -0.81
C THR A 77 7.54 31.88 -0.90
N LYS A 78 7.06 32.95 -0.25
CA LYS A 78 7.81 34.20 -0.13
C LYS A 78 9.12 34.07 0.67
N THR A 79 9.18 33.04 1.54
CA THR A 79 10.29 32.89 2.50
C THR A 79 11.11 31.62 2.27
N ARG A 80 10.58 30.64 1.54
CA ARG A 80 11.21 29.34 1.30
C ARG A 80 11.13 28.93 -0.17
N SER A 81 12.22 28.45 -0.74
CA SER A 81 12.20 27.72 -2.02
C SER A 81 11.59 26.32 -1.83
N ALA A 82 11.24 25.63 -2.93
CA ALA A 82 10.74 24.26 -2.91
C ALA A 82 11.65 23.32 -2.09
N ASN A 83 12.94 23.37 -2.32
CA ASN A 83 13.92 22.56 -1.60
C ASN A 83 13.96 22.89 -0.12
N GLN A 84 13.86 24.16 0.25
CA GLN A 84 13.86 24.58 1.65
C GLN A 84 12.61 24.12 2.39
N ILE A 85 11.45 24.03 1.73
CA ILE A 85 10.23 23.46 2.31
C ILE A 85 10.48 21.99 2.70
N ALA A 86 10.89 21.18 1.75
CA ALA A 86 11.17 19.76 1.98
C ALA A 86 12.32 19.56 2.99
N GLN A 87 13.40 20.30 2.84
CA GLN A 87 14.57 20.24 3.70
C GLN A 87 14.23 20.59 5.16
N SER A 88 13.45 21.64 5.41
CA SER A 88 13.07 22.04 6.76
C SER A 88 12.36 20.93 7.53
N ILE A 89 11.53 20.14 6.84
CA ILE A 89 10.82 19.01 7.45
C ILE A 89 11.74 17.80 7.61
N GLN A 90 12.57 17.53 6.61
CA GLN A 90 13.56 16.46 6.70
C GLN A 90 14.59 16.73 7.81
N ASP A 91 15.02 17.96 8.02
CA ASP A 91 16.00 18.35 9.05
C ASP A 91 15.48 18.08 10.47
N VAL A 92 14.18 18.10 10.68
CA VAL A 92 13.56 17.72 11.97
C VAL A 92 13.09 16.25 12.00
N GLY A 93 13.48 15.43 11.02
CA GLY A 93 13.11 14.00 10.98
C GLY A 93 11.69 13.73 10.51
N GLY A 94 11.04 14.70 9.86
CA GLY A 94 9.65 14.60 9.43
C GLY A 94 9.45 14.12 8.00
N TYR A 95 8.20 13.86 7.68
CA TYR A 95 7.71 13.52 6.35
C TYR A 95 6.51 14.40 6.01
N ILE A 96 6.45 14.89 4.77
CA ILE A 96 5.41 15.80 4.27
C ILE A 96 4.74 15.19 3.03
N ASN A 97 3.42 15.33 2.95
CA ASN A 97 2.63 14.91 1.79
C ASN A 97 1.29 15.65 1.75
N ALA A 98 0.54 15.45 0.65
CA ALA A 98 -0.78 16.02 0.47
C ALA A 98 -1.68 15.07 -0.34
N TYR A 99 -2.96 15.34 -0.39
CA TYR A 99 -3.91 14.76 -1.33
C TYR A 99 -5.08 15.69 -1.58
N THR A 100 -5.65 15.57 -2.78
CA THR A 100 -6.89 16.26 -3.18
C THR A 100 -8.02 15.25 -3.35
N SER A 101 -9.20 15.60 -2.84
CA SER A 101 -10.45 14.87 -3.01
C SER A 101 -11.51 15.75 -3.70
N PHE A 102 -12.72 15.26 -3.80
CA PHE A 102 -13.82 16.03 -4.36
C PHE A 102 -14.14 17.28 -3.55
N ASP A 103 -14.09 17.20 -2.22
CA ASP A 103 -14.59 18.21 -1.27
C ASP A 103 -13.49 18.84 -0.41
N ARG A 104 -12.24 18.43 -0.58
CA ARG A 104 -11.12 18.90 0.26
C ARG A 104 -9.76 18.71 -0.39
N THR A 105 -8.82 19.54 0.07
CA THR A 105 -7.38 19.31 -0.13
C THR A 105 -6.69 19.31 1.22
N VAL A 106 -5.89 18.29 1.50
CA VAL A 106 -5.26 18.07 2.81
C VAL A 106 -3.75 18.00 2.65
N PHE A 107 -3.05 18.81 3.44
CA PHE A 107 -1.59 18.83 3.53
C PHE A 107 -1.21 18.36 4.92
N TRP A 108 -0.25 17.46 5.02
CA TRP A 108 0.09 16.90 6.31
C TRP A 108 1.58 16.64 6.48
N ILE A 109 2.05 16.78 7.70
CA ILE A 109 3.43 16.57 8.11
C ILE A 109 3.41 15.71 9.37
N ASP A 110 4.14 14.60 9.33
CA ASP A 110 4.41 13.79 10.52
C ASP A 110 5.85 14.09 10.97
N VAL A 111 6.01 14.36 12.27
CA VAL A 111 7.29 14.75 12.85
C VAL A 111 7.49 14.13 14.24
N PRO A 112 8.74 13.93 14.69
CA PRO A 112 9.04 13.87 16.11
C PRO A 112 8.52 15.11 16.85
N LYS A 113 8.18 15.00 18.12
CA LYS A 113 7.58 16.10 18.92
C LYS A 113 8.34 17.43 18.85
N ASP A 114 9.68 17.36 18.81
CA ASP A 114 10.51 18.56 18.74
C ASP A 114 10.44 19.28 17.39
N GLY A 115 9.90 18.61 16.36
CA GLY A 115 9.68 19.15 15.00
C GLY A 115 8.32 19.84 14.80
N VAL A 116 7.41 19.79 15.77
CA VAL A 116 6.03 20.30 15.63
C VAL A 116 6.03 21.79 15.29
N GLY A 117 6.87 22.60 15.95
CA GLY A 117 6.98 24.03 15.68
C GLY A 117 7.34 24.32 14.22
N THR A 118 8.32 23.60 13.69
CA THR A 118 8.73 23.69 12.28
C THR A 118 7.61 23.26 11.32
N ALA A 119 6.89 22.18 11.65
CA ALA A 119 5.78 21.69 10.84
C ALA A 119 4.63 22.73 10.74
N LEU A 120 4.28 23.37 11.87
CA LEU A 120 3.29 24.46 11.89
C LEU A 120 3.70 25.66 11.07
N GLU A 121 4.97 26.09 11.17
CA GLU A 121 5.53 27.18 10.37
C GLU A 121 5.52 26.86 8.86
N VAL A 122 5.98 25.67 8.48
CA VAL A 122 6.06 25.26 7.07
C VAL A 122 4.67 25.15 6.45
N LEU A 123 3.72 24.49 7.12
CA LEU A 123 2.34 24.41 6.59
C LEU A 123 1.68 25.77 6.54
N THR A 124 1.84 26.61 7.56
CA THR A 124 1.29 27.98 7.52
C THR A 124 1.86 28.77 6.36
N ASP A 125 3.17 28.69 6.15
CA ASP A 125 3.84 29.41 5.06
C ASP A 125 3.38 28.90 3.68
N ALA A 126 3.28 27.59 3.50
CA ALA A 126 2.73 26.98 2.28
C ALA A 126 1.29 27.41 2.02
N MET A 127 0.43 27.38 3.04
CA MET A 127 -0.99 27.74 2.90
C MET A 127 -1.20 29.25 2.61
N MET A 128 -0.39 30.12 3.17
CA MET A 128 -0.65 31.56 3.17
C MET A 128 0.28 32.38 2.28
N ASN A 129 1.45 31.87 1.90
CA ASN A 129 2.50 32.61 1.24
C ASN A 129 3.03 31.98 -0.06
N SER A 130 2.37 30.94 -0.58
CA SER A 130 2.80 30.32 -1.83
C SER A 130 2.86 31.37 -2.95
N THR A 131 3.95 31.33 -3.71
CA THR A 131 4.20 32.27 -4.83
C THR A 131 3.88 31.66 -6.18
N LEU A 132 3.62 30.35 -6.21
CA LEU A 132 3.39 29.56 -7.43
C LEU A 132 4.43 29.93 -8.51
N PRO A 133 5.75 29.72 -8.29
CA PRO A 133 6.79 30.21 -9.18
C PRO A 133 6.57 29.77 -10.62
N PRO A 134 6.72 30.66 -11.64
CA PRO A 134 6.38 30.36 -13.04
C PRO A 134 7.16 29.18 -13.63
N ASP A 135 8.40 29.00 -13.25
CA ASP A 135 9.23 27.90 -13.75
C ASP A 135 8.82 26.57 -13.10
N GLU A 136 8.49 26.55 -11.81
CA GLU A 136 7.95 25.39 -11.14
C GLU A 136 6.53 25.05 -11.66
N TYR A 137 5.70 26.06 -11.92
CA TYR A 137 4.37 25.85 -12.50
C TYR A 137 4.45 25.12 -13.85
N LYS A 138 5.36 25.53 -14.74
CA LYS A 138 5.56 24.84 -16.03
C LYS A 138 6.01 23.39 -15.85
N LYS A 139 6.91 23.14 -14.90
CA LYS A 139 7.37 21.77 -14.60
C LYS A 139 6.21 20.91 -14.09
N GLU A 140 5.43 21.42 -13.12
CA GLU A 140 4.31 20.69 -12.55
C GLU A 140 3.19 20.47 -13.56
N GLN A 141 2.96 21.39 -14.50
CA GLN A 141 2.03 21.14 -15.60
C GLN A 141 2.43 19.90 -16.41
N GLU A 142 3.72 19.71 -16.68
CA GLU A 142 4.20 18.51 -17.37
C GLU A 142 4.09 17.26 -16.50
N VAL A 143 4.35 17.33 -15.20
CA VAL A 143 4.13 16.22 -14.25
C VAL A 143 2.67 15.79 -14.29
N ILE A 144 1.73 16.71 -14.15
CA ILE A 144 0.29 16.40 -14.15
C ILE A 144 -0.18 15.85 -15.50
N ARG A 145 0.32 16.36 -16.64
CA ARG A 145 0.03 15.77 -17.96
C ARG A 145 0.44 14.30 -18.05
N ARG A 146 1.50 13.91 -17.36
CA ARG A 146 1.96 12.53 -17.30
C ARG A 146 1.16 11.68 -16.34
N GLU A 147 0.71 12.25 -15.23
CA GLU A 147 -0.27 11.58 -14.36
C GLU A 147 -1.58 11.30 -15.10
N PHE A 148 -2.02 12.21 -15.95
CA PHE A 148 -3.12 11.93 -16.87
C PHE A 148 -2.82 10.73 -17.78
N ALA A 149 -1.65 10.73 -18.43
CA ALA A 149 -1.25 9.64 -19.33
C ALA A 149 -1.17 8.31 -18.56
N MET A 150 -0.52 8.28 -17.41
CA MET A 150 -0.45 7.10 -16.54
C MET A 150 -1.84 6.63 -16.10
N GLY A 151 -2.71 7.57 -15.71
CA GLY A 151 -4.08 7.24 -15.31
C GLY A 151 -4.95 6.73 -16.46
N MET A 152 -4.68 7.19 -17.70
CA MET A 152 -5.37 6.69 -18.92
C MET A 152 -4.93 5.28 -19.31
N ASP A 153 -3.81 4.80 -18.81
CA ASP A 153 -3.27 3.46 -19.08
C ASP A 153 -3.68 2.44 -18.00
N ASP A 154 -4.17 2.90 -16.86
CA ASP A 154 -4.65 2.06 -15.75
C ASP A 154 -6.11 1.66 -15.96
N PRO A 155 -6.43 0.38 -16.25
CA PRO A 155 -7.77 -0.06 -16.53
C PRO A 155 -8.71 0.02 -15.32
N ASP A 156 -8.22 -0.13 -14.08
CA ASP A 156 -9.05 -0.01 -12.87
C ASP A 156 -9.44 1.46 -12.64
N ARG A 157 -8.47 2.38 -12.80
CA ARG A 157 -8.75 3.83 -12.74
C ARG A 157 -9.72 4.25 -13.84
N MET A 158 -9.53 3.76 -15.06
CA MET A 158 -10.42 4.07 -16.20
C MET A 158 -11.83 3.49 -16.01
N ALA A 159 -11.96 2.30 -15.40
CA ALA A 159 -13.25 1.73 -15.05
C ALA A 159 -13.97 2.58 -13.99
N SER A 160 -13.24 3.04 -12.98
CA SER A 160 -13.76 3.96 -11.95
C SER A 160 -14.22 5.29 -12.57
N LEU A 161 -13.41 5.92 -13.43
CA LEU A 161 -13.79 7.15 -14.13
C LEU A 161 -15.03 6.95 -15.01
N LEU A 162 -15.11 5.83 -15.70
CA LEU A 162 -16.27 5.46 -16.50
C LEU A 162 -17.51 5.27 -15.61
N LEU A 163 -17.35 4.65 -14.45
CA LEU A 163 -18.42 4.44 -13.49
C LEU A 163 -18.97 5.78 -12.99
N PHE A 164 -18.11 6.64 -12.44
CA PHE A 164 -18.53 7.95 -11.91
C PHE A 164 -19.14 8.84 -13.02
N GLY A 165 -18.52 8.91 -14.20
CA GLY A 165 -19.03 9.66 -15.35
C GLY A 165 -20.35 9.13 -15.91
N THR A 166 -20.70 7.86 -15.64
CA THR A 166 -21.99 7.25 -16.06
C THR A 166 -23.04 7.36 -14.95
N ALA A 167 -22.64 7.16 -13.69
CA ALA A 167 -23.52 7.23 -12.54
C ALA A 167 -24.03 8.65 -12.29
N TYR A 168 -23.16 9.65 -12.39
CA TYR A 168 -23.53 11.06 -12.16
C TYR A 168 -23.74 11.79 -13.48
N GLN A 169 -24.87 12.48 -13.64
CA GLN A 169 -25.20 13.28 -14.83
C GLN A 169 -25.01 14.77 -14.61
N ARG A 170 -25.25 15.26 -13.41
CA ARG A 170 -25.21 16.68 -13.05
C ARG A 170 -24.21 17.00 -11.96
N HIS A 171 -24.12 16.14 -10.94
CA HIS A 171 -23.21 16.36 -9.83
C HIS A 171 -21.75 16.35 -10.29
N PRO A 172 -20.88 17.23 -9.76
CA PRO A 172 -19.47 17.31 -10.13
C PRO A 172 -18.66 16.02 -9.92
N TYR A 173 -19.12 15.07 -9.12
CA TYR A 173 -18.49 13.74 -8.97
C TYR A 173 -18.34 12.97 -10.28
N ARG A 174 -19.07 13.37 -11.33
CA ARG A 174 -18.87 12.83 -12.69
C ARG A 174 -17.51 13.16 -13.31
N LEU A 175 -16.80 14.14 -12.79
CA LEU A 175 -15.51 14.62 -13.32
C LEU A 175 -14.36 14.13 -12.44
N PRO A 176 -13.22 13.73 -13.01
CA PRO A 176 -12.08 13.30 -12.23
C PRO A 176 -11.49 14.46 -11.42
N VAL A 177 -10.96 14.15 -10.22
CA VAL A 177 -10.30 15.14 -9.35
C VAL A 177 -9.11 15.82 -10.02
N ILE A 178 -8.34 15.06 -10.80
CA ILE A 178 -7.23 15.59 -11.61
C ILE A 178 -7.72 16.53 -12.73
N GLY A 179 -9.01 16.48 -13.08
CA GLY A 179 -9.63 17.21 -14.18
C GLY A 179 -9.70 16.41 -15.48
N GLU A 180 -10.05 17.08 -16.56
CA GLU A 180 -10.03 16.57 -17.94
C GLU A 180 -8.89 17.26 -18.70
N MET A 181 -8.07 16.49 -19.41
CA MET A 181 -6.86 17.01 -20.08
C MET A 181 -7.12 18.21 -21.00
N GLU A 182 -8.24 18.19 -21.72
CA GLU A 182 -8.60 19.28 -22.63
C GLU A 182 -8.91 20.59 -21.91
N ILE A 183 -9.57 20.51 -20.75
CA ILE A 183 -9.87 21.66 -19.90
C ILE A 183 -8.61 22.11 -19.15
N TYR A 184 -7.87 21.15 -18.57
CA TYR A 184 -6.61 21.40 -17.87
C TYR A 184 -5.61 22.19 -18.73
N ASN A 185 -5.45 21.83 -20.01
CA ASN A 185 -4.52 22.49 -20.92
C ASN A 185 -4.86 23.98 -21.22
N GLN A 186 -6.07 24.42 -20.86
CA GLN A 186 -6.49 25.82 -21.01
C GLN A 186 -6.21 26.67 -19.75
N LEU A 187 -5.80 26.02 -18.64
CA LEU A 187 -5.50 26.72 -17.38
C LEU A 187 -4.30 27.64 -17.55
N THR A 188 -4.45 28.84 -17.05
CA THR A 188 -3.37 29.81 -16.90
C THR A 188 -2.92 29.90 -15.44
N GLN A 189 -1.66 30.27 -15.24
CA GLN A 189 -1.11 30.47 -13.89
C GLN A 189 -1.88 31.54 -13.11
N ASP A 190 -2.39 32.59 -13.77
CA ASP A 190 -3.17 33.64 -13.13
C ASP A 190 -4.49 33.09 -12.56
N GLN A 191 -5.15 32.17 -13.27
CA GLN A 191 -6.38 31.52 -12.80
C GLN A 191 -6.10 30.64 -11.58
N VAL A 192 -4.99 29.89 -11.58
CA VAL A 192 -4.57 29.10 -10.42
C VAL A 192 -4.24 29.99 -9.22
N MET A 193 -3.54 31.12 -9.46
CA MET A 193 -3.22 32.09 -8.42
C MET A 193 -4.48 32.78 -7.88
N GLU A 194 -5.47 33.09 -8.71
CA GLU A 194 -6.74 33.65 -8.29
C GLU A 194 -7.52 32.65 -7.40
N TYR A 195 -7.57 31.38 -7.83
CA TYR A 195 -8.21 30.31 -7.07
C TYR A 195 -7.52 30.11 -5.72
N TYR A 196 -6.20 30.08 -5.67
CA TYR A 196 -5.43 30.02 -4.43
C TYR A 196 -5.81 31.18 -3.48
N LYS A 197 -5.76 32.44 -3.96
CA LYS A 197 -6.06 33.62 -3.12
C LYS A 197 -7.48 33.71 -2.60
N THR A 198 -8.42 33.05 -3.28
CA THR A 198 -9.85 33.07 -2.90
C THR A 198 -10.24 31.90 -2.00
N ARG A 199 -9.56 30.74 -2.14
CA ARG A 199 -9.90 29.51 -1.39
C ARG A 199 -9.00 29.25 -0.20
N TYR A 200 -7.71 29.55 -0.30
CA TYR A 200 -6.75 29.37 0.78
C TYR A 200 -6.72 30.60 1.69
N VAL A 201 -7.71 30.66 2.55
CA VAL A 201 -7.94 31.78 3.49
C VAL A 201 -8.19 31.21 4.89
N PRO A 202 -7.86 31.93 5.98
CA PRO A 202 -7.93 31.37 7.35
C PRO A 202 -9.27 30.72 7.68
N ASN A 203 -10.36 31.37 7.35
CA ASN A 203 -11.72 30.88 7.65
C ASN A 203 -12.20 29.73 6.73
N ASN A 204 -11.38 29.27 5.80
CA ASN A 204 -11.59 28.06 5.01
C ASN A 204 -10.59 26.94 5.37
N LEU A 205 -9.73 27.18 6.35
CA LEU A 205 -8.72 26.24 6.81
C LEU A 205 -9.04 25.69 8.20
N THR A 206 -8.73 24.42 8.39
CA THR A 206 -8.72 23.76 9.68
C THR A 206 -7.34 23.14 9.90
N PHE A 207 -6.65 23.51 10.97
CA PHE A 207 -5.44 22.83 11.40
C PHE A 207 -5.81 21.77 12.44
N VAL A 208 -5.40 20.54 12.18
CA VAL A 208 -5.57 19.39 13.09
C VAL A 208 -4.19 18.92 13.52
N VAL A 209 -3.94 18.87 14.82
CA VAL A 209 -2.67 18.42 15.40
C VAL A 209 -2.96 17.34 16.42
N VAL A 210 -2.36 16.18 16.22
CA VAL A 210 -2.47 15.03 17.15
C VAL A 210 -1.09 14.51 17.47
N GLY A 211 -0.81 14.27 18.76
CA GLY A 211 0.45 13.67 19.20
C GLY A 211 0.98 14.20 20.52
N ASP A 212 2.28 13.99 20.77
CA ASP A 212 3.00 14.44 21.98
C ASP A 212 3.23 15.96 21.91
N VAL A 213 2.19 16.71 22.14
CA VAL A 213 2.11 18.17 22.06
C VAL A 213 1.40 18.75 23.29
N ASP A 214 1.58 20.03 23.51
CA ASP A 214 0.79 20.87 24.44
C ASP A 214 -0.22 21.66 23.60
N ALA A 215 -1.49 21.41 23.80
CA ALA A 215 -2.56 21.95 22.98
C ALA A 215 -2.62 23.48 23.04
N GLU A 216 -2.37 24.08 24.19
CA GLU A 216 -2.39 25.53 24.34
C GLU A 216 -1.20 26.20 23.65
N LYS A 217 -0.01 25.58 23.66
CA LYS A 217 1.15 26.07 22.91
C LYS A 217 0.92 26.01 21.42
N VAL A 218 0.36 24.89 20.90
CA VAL A 218 0.00 24.76 19.48
C VAL A 218 -1.00 25.86 19.08
N ARG A 219 -2.06 26.05 19.88
CA ARG A 219 -3.05 27.11 19.65
C ARG A 219 -2.40 28.50 19.61
N GLN A 220 -1.53 28.78 20.56
CA GLN A 220 -0.84 30.07 20.65
C GLN A 220 0.08 30.29 19.46
N GLN A 221 0.90 29.30 19.09
CA GLN A 221 1.80 29.37 17.94
C GLN A 221 1.03 29.59 16.64
N LEU A 222 -0.06 28.83 16.39
CA LEU A 222 -0.93 29.08 15.24
C LEU A 222 -1.58 30.44 15.27
N GLY A 223 -2.00 30.92 16.47
CA GLY A 223 -2.52 32.27 16.64
C GLY A 223 -1.53 33.36 16.22
N ASP A 224 -0.26 33.20 16.58
CA ASP A 224 0.81 34.13 16.21
C ASP A 224 1.16 34.04 14.72
N LEU A 225 1.26 32.83 14.18
CA LEU A 225 1.56 32.59 12.75
C LEU A 225 0.45 33.14 11.84
N PHE A 226 -0.82 32.98 12.22
CA PHE A 226 -1.96 33.41 11.42
C PHE A 226 -2.41 34.87 11.69
N LYS A 227 -1.82 35.55 12.68
CA LYS A 227 -2.16 36.94 13.04
C LYS A 227 -2.10 37.94 11.87
N PRO A 228 -1.14 37.81 10.89
CA PRO A 228 -1.10 38.72 9.74
C PRO A 228 -2.23 38.52 8.72
N TYR A 229 -2.97 37.41 8.78
CA TYR A 229 -3.92 37.03 7.74
C TYR A 229 -5.35 37.22 8.25
N PRO A 230 -6.09 38.22 7.71
CA PRO A 230 -7.46 38.46 8.10
C PRO A 230 -8.43 37.43 7.51
N GLU A 231 -9.59 37.31 8.12
CA GLU A 231 -10.75 36.62 7.53
C GLU A 231 -11.11 37.23 6.17
N LYS A 232 -11.51 36.39 5.23
CA LYS A 232 -12.00 36.82 3.92
C LYS A 232 -13.37 36.26 3.60
N SER A 233 -14.17 37.00 2.86
CA SER A 233 -15.45 36.51 2.35
C SER A 233 -15.22 35.37 1.35
N LEU A 234 -15.76 34.20 1.64
CA LEU A 234 -15.77 33.08 0.72
C LEU A 234 -16.95 33.21 -0.25
N LYS A 235 -16.64 33.13 -1.54
CA LYS A 235 -17.66 33.07 -2.57
C LYS A 235 -18.33 31.71 -2.54
N PRO A 236 -19.64 31.59 -2.31
CA PRO A 236 -20.31 30.29 -2.34
C PRO A 236 -20.22 29.68 -3.75
N VAL A 237 -20.01 28.39 -3.84
CA VAL A 237 -20.07 27.60 -5.06
C VAL A 237 -21.43 26.90 -5.12
N PHE A 238 -22.05 26.98 -6.27
CA PHE A 238 -23.28 26.23 -6.52
C PHE A 238 -22.93 24.82 -7.00
N ILE A 239 -23.20 23.82 -6.17
CA ILE A 239 -23.04 22.41 -6.51
C ILE A 239 -24.44 21.87 -6.89
N PRO A 240 -24.66 21.49 -8.16
CA PRO A 240 -25.94 20.95 -8.60
C PRO A 240 -26.16 19.56 -8.01
N SER A 241 -27.31 19.32 -7.38
CA SER A 241 -27.70 18.00 -6.89
C SER A 241 -27.88 17.00 -8.02
N GLU A 242 -27.48 15.75 -7.81
CA GLU A 242 -27.75 14.66 -8.72
C GLU A 242 -29.25 14.28 -8.66
N PRO A 243 -29.97 14.25 -9.80
CA PRO A 243 -31.35 13.79 -9.81
C PRO A 243 -31.45 12.29 -9.54
N PRO A 244 -32.55 11.80 -8.94
CA PRO A 244 -32.79 10.37 -8.78
C PRO A 244 -32.68 9.62 -10.11
N GLN A 245 -31.94 8.50 -10.10
CA GLN A 245 -31.83 7.64 -11.26
C GLN A 245 -33.13 6.87 -11.49
N LEU A 246 -33.76 7.01 -12.65
CA LEU A 246 -35.09 6.46 -13.01
C LEU A 246 -35.01 5.18 -13.87
N GLY A 247 -33.81 4.78 -14.28
CA GLY A 247 -33.58 3.57 -15.07
C GLY A 247 -32.13 3.15 -15.07
N ARG A 248 -31.90 1.86 -15.32
CA ARG A 248 -30.56 1.28 -15.44
C ARG A 248 -29.75 2.05 -16.49
N ARG A 249 -28.48 2.34 -16.15
CA ARG A 249 -27.49 2.89 -17.08
C ARG A 249 -26.46 1.82 -17.38
N GLU A 250 -26.04 1.71 -18.64
CA GLU A 250 -25.02 0.72 -19.01
C GLU A 250 -24.09 1.30 -20.06
N VAL A 251 -22.77 1.19 -19.82
CA VAL A 251 -21.74 1.59 -20.77
C VAL A 251 -20.66 0.52 -20.81
N ASN A 252 -20.49 -0.07 -21.98
CA ASN A 252 -19.41 -1.02 -22.25
C ASN A 252 -18.44 -0.36 -23.23
N ARG A 253 -17.16 -0.28 -22.88
CA ARG A 253 -16.11 0.29 -23.74
C ARG A 253 -15.03 -0.74 -24.02
N GLU A 254 -14.45 -0.67 -25.20
CA GLU A 254 -13.21 -1.38 -25.50
C GLU A 254 -12.02 -0.56 -25.02
N PHE A 255 -11.07 -1.25 -24.45
CA PHE A 255 -9.87 -0.66 -23.88
C PHE A 255 -8.63 -1.51 -24.19
N SER A 256 -7.44 -0.95 -24.02
CA SER A 256 -6.19 -1.69 -24.17
C SER A 256 -5.91 -2.49 -22.90
N THR A 257 -6.66 -3.56 -22.70
CA THR A 257 -6.55 -4.50 -21.58
C THR A 257 -6.74 -5.91 -22.08
N GLU A 258 -6.32 -6.91 -21.34
CA GLU A 258 -6.54 -8.34 -21.65
C GLU A 258 -7.74 -8.92 -20.87
N LEU A 259 -8.15 -8.26 -19.80
CA LEU A 259 -9.24 -8.67 -18.92
C LEU A 259 -10.39 -7.67 -19.00
N THR A 260 -11.58 -8.11 -18.65
CA THR A 260 -12.71 -7.21 -18.45
C THR A 260 -12.69 -6.68 -17.02
N HIS A 261 -12.75 -5.35 -16.88
CA HIS A 261 -13.00 -4.65 -15.62
C HIS A 261 -14.46 -4.23 -15.58
N LEU A 262 -15.23 -4.91 -14.75
CA LEU A 262 -16.67 -4.71 -14.57
C LEU A 262 -16.91 -3.95 -13.29
N ALA A 263 -17.68 -2.87 -13.35
CA ALA A 263 -18.16 -2.16 -12.17
C ALA A 263 -19.69 -1.98 -12.24
N MET A 264 -20.34 -2.22 -11.10
CA MET A 264 -21.78 -2.04 -10.91
C MET A 264 -21.98 -1.11 -9.72
N ALA A 265 -22.81 -0.09 -9.82
CA ALA A 265 -23.05 0.80 -8.70
C ALA A 265 -24.51 1.29 -8.61
N TRP A 266 -24.87 1.73 -7.42
CA TRP A 266 -26.16 2.29 -7.04
C TRP A 266 -25.94 3.57 -6.24
N HIS A 267 -26.72 4.61 -6.50
CA HIS A 267 -26.69 5.82 -5.64
C HIS A 267 -27.16 5.48 -4.23
N ILE A 268 -26.42 5.97 -3.24
CA ILE A 268 -26.73 5.88 -1.81
C ILE A 268 -26.60 7.28 -1.18
N PRO A 269 -27.16 7.49 0.01
CA PRO A 269 -27.12 8.80 0.65
C PRO A 269 -25.70 9.22 1.10
N GLU A 270 -25.59 10.47 1.48
CA GLU A 270 -24.40 11.09 2.05
C GLU A 270 -24.02 10.52 3.43
N VAL A 271 -22.80 10.82 3.89
CA VAL A 271 -22.17 10.28 5.11
C VAL A 271 -22.99 10.45 6.39
N THR A 272 -23.82 11.50 6.48
CA THR A 272 -24.63 11.79 7.68
C THR A 272 -25.94 10.98 7.76
N SER A 273 -26.26 10.22 6.73
CA SER A 273 -27.48 9.42 6.73
C SER A 273 -27.42 8.27 7.74
N PRO A 274 -28.54 8.04 8.48
CA PRO A 274 -28.61 6.91 9.42
C PRO A 274 -28.55 5.52 8.75
N ASP A 275 -28.64 5.44 7.42
CA ASP A 275 -28.56 4.20 6.66
C ASP A 275 -27.10 3.80 6.33
N VAL A 276 -26.14 4.72 6.44
CA VAL A 276 -24.73 4.46 6.11
C VAL A 276 -24.12 3.30 6.89
N PRO A 277 -24.31 3.17 8.22
CA PRO A 277 -23.76 2.03 8.95
C PRO A 277 -24.26 0.67 8.42
N ALA A 278 -25.52 0.60 8.00
CA ALA A 278 -26.08 -0.63 7.45
C ALA A 278 -25.59 -0.91 6.02
N LEU A 279 -25.36 0.14 5.21
CA LEU A 279 -24.78 0.02 3.87
C LEU A 279 -23.33 -0.42 3.93
N ASP A 280 -22.54 0.12 4.85
CA ASP A 280 -21.14 -0.26 5.02
C ASP A 280 -21.01 -1.72 5.49
N LEU A 281 -21.86 -2.15 6.43
CA LEU A 281 -21.92 -3.56 6.83
C LEU A 281 -22.38 -4.47 5.69
N LEU A 282 -23.31 -4.01 4.85
CA LEU A 282 -23.74 -4.76 3.67
C LEU A 282 -22.58 -4.92 2.66
N SER A 283 -21.80 -3.87 2.41
CA SER A 283 -20.61 -3.96 1.53
C SER A 283 -19.59 -4.95 2.07
N THR A 284 -19.34 -4.93 3.38
CA THR A 284 -18.46 -5.89 4.06
C THR A 284 -18.97 -7.34 3.91
N ILE A 285 -20.25 -7.61 4.12
CA ILE A 285 -20.84 -8.94 3.97
C ILE A 285 -20.73 -9.44 2.54
N LEU A 286 -20.94 -8.56 1.58
CA LEU A 286 -20.93 -8.91 0.16
C LEU A 286 -19.54 -9.09 -0.41
N GLY A 287 -18.59 -8.20 -0.10
CA GLY A 287 -17.34 -8.11 -0.84
C GLY A 287 -16.05 -8.00 -0.04
N ASP A 288 -16.12 -7.82 1.30
CA ASP A 288 -14.89 -7.72 2.09
C ASP A 288 -14.46 -9.08 2.62
N GLY A 289 -13.25 -9.46 2.26
CA GLY A 289 -12.67 -10.74 2.64
C GLY A 289 -13.22 -11.95 1.86
N ARG A 290 -12.48 -13.06 1.98
CA ARG A 290 -12.73 -14.29 1.17
C ARG A 290 -13.95 -15.10 1.58
N SER A 291 -14.50 -14.85 2.74
CA SER A 291 -15.74 -15.45 3.19
C SER A 291 -16.97 -14.64 2.82
N SER A 292 -16.81 -13.49 2.16
CA SER A 292 -17.88 -12.67 1.63
C SER A 292 -18.65 -13.41 0.53
N ARG A 293 -19.91 -13.04 0.35
CA ARG A 293 -20.81 -13.78 -0.55
C ARG A 293 -20.33 -13.74 -2.00
N LEU A 294 -19.93 -12.58 -2.50
CA LEU A 294 -19.45 -12.41 -3.88
C LEU A 294 -18.15 -13.16 -4.09
N TYR A 295 -17.18 -12.99 -3.20
CA TYR A 295 -15.90 -13.67 -3.32
C TYR A 295 -16.10 -15.19 -3.36
N ARG A 296 -16.85 -15.77 -2.43
CA ARG A 296 -17.08 -17.20 -2.37
C ARG A 296 -17.84 -17.72 -3.59
N ARG A 297 -18.97 -17.10 -3.93
CA ARG A 297 -19.87 -17.66 -4.96
C ARG A 297 -19.45 -17.34 -6.38
N VAL A 298 -19.01 -16.10 -6.66
CA VAL A 298 -18.65 -15.67 -8.02
C VAL A 298 -17.23 -16.09 -8.37
N ARG A 299 -16.28 -15.86 -7.43
CA ARG A 299 -14.87 -16.15 -7.67
C ARG A 299 -14.52 -17.61 -7.40
N GLU A 300 -14.78 -18.13 -6.19
CA GLU A 300 -14.30 -19.46 -5.78
C GLU A 300 -15.17 -20.61 -6.32
N GLU A 301 -16.48 -20.55 -6.15
CA GLU A 301 -17.39 -21.66 -6.54
C GLU A 301 -17.65 -21.68 -8.04
N ALA A 302 -18.01 -20.51 -8.63
CA ALA A 302 -18.35 -20.43 -10.04
C ALA A 302 -17.13 -20.14 -10.96
N GLY A 303 -16.01 -19.67 -10.42
CA GLY A 303 -14.79 -19.34 -11.18
C GLY A 303 -15.02 -18.29 -12.26
N LEU A 304 -15.92 -17.32 -12.02
CA LEU A 304 -16.32 -16.31 -13.00
C LEU A 304 -15.47 -15.06 -12.94
N ALA A 305 -14.79 -14.78 -11.82
CA ALA A 305 -13.95 -13.60 -11.64
C ALA A 305 -12.58 -13.97 -11.07
N PHE A 306 -11.56 -13.18 -11.41
CA PHE A 306 -10.23 -13.26 -10.79
C PHE A 306 -10.20 -12.47 -9.47
N SER A 307 -10.84 -11.31 -9.46
CA SER A 307 -11.11 -10.51 -8.26
C SER A 307 -12.55 -10.02 -8.28
N ILE A 308 -13.15 -9.91 -7.10
CA ILE A 308 -14.46 -9.29 -6.92
C ILE A 308 -14.55 -8.74 -5.51
N SER A 309 -15.04 -7.51 -5.38
CA SER A 309 -15.22 -6.80 -4.11
C SER A 309 -16.51 -5.99 -4.13
N ALA A 310 -16.92 -5.50 -2.97
CA ALA A 310 -17.98 -4.50 -2.86
C ALA A 310 -17.49 -3.35 -2.00
N PHE A 311 -17.99 -2.14 -2.26
CA PHE A 311 -17.63 -0.94 -1.53
C PHE A 311 -18.87 -0.08 -1.24
N SER A 312 -18.77 0.75 -0.21
CA SER A 312 -19.69 1.82 0.11
C SER A 312 -18.88 3.11 0.16
N TYR A 313 -19.17 4.04 -0.72
CA TYR A 313 -18.52 5.35 -0.81
C TYR A 313 -19.52 6.43 -0.46
N THR A 314 -19.38 7.01 0.71
CA THR A 314 -20.31 7.99 1.32
C THR A 314 -19.58 9.31 1.60
N PRO A 315 -19.39 10.17 0.58
CA PRO A 315 -18.81 11.51 0.74
C PRO A 315 -19.81 12.50 1.35
N GLY A 316 -19.48 13.81 1.32
CA GLY A 316 -20.36 14.89 1.81
C GLY A 316 -21.69 15.02 1.10
N ASP A 317 -21.76 14.66 -0.20
CA ASP A 317 -22.97 14.55 -1.01
C ASP A 317 -23.30 13.08 -1.30
N PRO A 318 -24.48 12.75 -1.87
CA PRO A 318 -24.89 11.37 -2.15
C PRO A 318 -23.85 10.59 -2.96
N GLY A 319 -23.51 9.41 -2.43
CA GLY A 319 -22.42 8.57 -2.92
C GLY A 319 -22.86 7.34 -3.72
N LEU A 320 -22.01 6.33 -3.73
CA LEU A 320 -22.21 5.08 -4.47
C LEU A 320 -21.96 3.86 -3.59
N PHE A 321 -22.86 2.89 -3.65
CA PHE A 321 -22.60 1.50 -3.28
C PHE A 321 -22.20 0.76 -4.55
N GLY A 322 -21.09 0.01 -4.54
CA GLY A 322 -20.62 -0.63 -5.75
C GLY A 322 -20.09 -2.04 -5.58
N ILE A 323 -19.93 -2.71 -6.71
CA ILE A 323 -19.28 -4.01 -6.88
C ILE A 323 -18.31 -3.87 -8.03
N ASP A 324 -17.05 -4.17 -7.80
CA ASP A 324 -15.99 -4.21 -8.80
C ASP A 324 -15.51 -5.63 -9.02
N ALA A 325 -15.25 -6.00 -10.28
CA ALA A 325 -14.73 -7.31 -10.63
C ALA A 325 -13.78 -7.26 -11.83
N THR A 326 -12.69 -8.03 -11.75
CA THR A 326 -11.80 -8.29 -12.88
C THR A 326 -11.98 -9.74 -13.33
N LEU A 327 -12.21 -9.96 -14.63
CA LEU A 327 -12.66 -11.26 -15.12
C LEU A 327 -12.32 -11.51 -16.61
N ASP A 328 -12.43 -12.76 -17.05
CA ASP A 328 -12.36 -13.15 -18.46
C ASP A 328 -13.54 -12.51 -19.23
N PRO A 329 -13.30 -11.84 -20.36
CA PRO A 329 -14.34 -11.22 -21.17
C PRO A 329 -15.54 -12.13 -21.48
N LYS A 330 -15.31 -13.41 -21.67
CA LYS A 330 -16.36 -14.41 -21.96
C LYS A 330 -17.25 -14.71 -20.76
N LYS A 331 -16.83 -14.32 -19.56
CA LYS A 331 -17.55 -14.59 -18.30
C LYS A 331 -18.32 -13.38 -17.77
N ARG A 332 -18.20 -12.21 -18.41
CA ARG A 332 -18.77 -10.94 -17.96
C ARG A 332 -20.27 -11.04 -17.62
N GLU A 333 -21.08 -11.48 -18.58
CA GLU A 333 -22.53 -11.58 -18.40
C GLU A 333 -22.93 -12.57 -17.31
N ALA A 334 -22.19 -13.69 -17.20
CA ALA A 334 -22.44 -14.68 -16.17
C ALA A 334 -22.07 -14.17 -14.77
N ALA A 335 -20.96 -13.43 -14.64
CA ALA A 335 -20.52 -12.82 -13.40
C ALA A 335 -21.49 -11.73 -12.93
N GLU A 336 -21.90 -10.83 -13.84
CA GLU A 336 -22.90 -9.80 -13.56
C GLU A 336 -24.22 -10.44 -13.10
N LYS A 337 -24.75 -11.40 -13.84
CA LYS A 337 -25.99 -12.09 -13.52
C LYS A 337 -25.93 -12.77 -12.14
N LEU A 338 -24.86 -13.49 -11.83
CA LEU A 338 -24.72 -14.17 -10.54
C LEU A 338 -24.59 -13.15 -9.39
N SER A 339 -23.86 -12.04 -9.60
CA SER A 339 -23.75 -10.98 -8.60
C SER A 339 -25.11 -10.36 -8.29
N LEU A 340 -25.91 -10.05 -9.31
CA LEU A 340 -27.28 -9.53 -9.13
C LEU A 340 -28.20 -10.54 -8.45
N GLN A 341 -28.07 -11.84 -8.74
CA GLN A 341 -28.81 -12.90 -8.03
C GLN A 341 -28.47 -12.95 -6.55
N ILE A 342 -27.20 -12.81 -6.19
CA ILE A 342 -26.74 -12.75 -4.79
C ILE A 342 -27.39 -11.56 -4.07
N LEU A 343 -27.44 -10.39 -4.71
CA LEU A 343 -28.12 -9.22 -4.18
C LEU A 343 -29.62 -9.43 -4.00
N ASP A 344 -30.27 -10.08 -4.97
CA ASP A 344 -31.71 -10.38 -4.87
C ASP A 344 -32.01 -11.36 -3.72
N GLU A 345 -31.13 -12.32 -3.45
CA GLU A 345 -31.23 -13.19 -2.26
C GLU A 345 -31.13 -12.37 -0.97
N VAL A 346 -30.24 -11.38 -0.89
CA VAL A 346 -30.16 -10.49 0.28
C VAL A 346 -31.46 -9.69 0.45
N LYS A 347 -32.01 -9.15 -0.65
CA LYS A 347 -33.28 -8.41 -0.62
C LYS A 347 -34.45 -9.27 -0.15
N GLN A 348 -34.46 -10.56 -0.56
CA GLN A 348 -35.55 -11.48 -0.24
C GLN A 348 -35.39 -12.09 1.15
N ASN A 349 -34.23 -12.59 1.47
CA ASN A 349 -33.98 -13.44 2.63
C ASN A 349 -33.16 -12.72 3.73
N GLY A 350 -32.50 -11.59 3.41
CA GLY A 350 -31.56 -10.92 4.33
C GLY A 350 -30.19 -11.63 4.38
N VAL A 351 -29.50 -11.38 5.46
CA VAL A 351 -28.21 -12.02 5.80
C VAL A 351 -28.36 -12.82 7.07
N THR A 352 -27.40 -13.70 7.37
CA THR A 352 -27.43 -14.47 8.63
C THR A 352 -26.91 -13.61 9.80
N ALA A 353 -27.27 -14.00 11.03
CA ALA A 353 -26.76 -13.34 12.23
C ALA A 353 -25.23 -13.40 12.31
N ASP A 354 -24.63 -14.54 11.93
CA ASP A 354 -23.18 -14.74 11.93
C ASP A 354 -22.48 -13.82 10.91
N GLU A 355 -23.04 -13.63 9.72
CA GLU A 355 -22.51 -12.68 8.73
C GLU A 355 -22.55 -11.23 9.24
N LEU A 356 -23.65 -10.83 9.87
CA LEU A 356 -23.80 -9.49 10.43
C LEU A 356 -22.81 -9.25 11.58
N GLU A 357 -22.74 -10.15 12.55
CA GLU A 357 -21.82 -10.01 13.68
C GLU A 357 -20.35 -10.02 13.25
N LYS A 358 -20.02 -10.80 12.24
CA LYS A 358 -18.68 -10.81 11.65
C LYS A 358 -18.38 -9.47 10.96
N ALA A 359 -19.30 -8.96 10.16
CA ALA A 359 -19.12 -7.67 9.47
C ALA A 359 -18.92 -6.52 10.48
N LYS A 360 -19.71 -6.48 11.57
CA LYS A 360 -19.52 -5.52 12.66
C LYS A 360 -18.10 -5.58 13.21
N LYS A 361 -17.59 -6.77 13.52
CA LYS A 361 -16.24 -6.95 14.06
C LYS A 361 -15.15 -6.49 13.07
N ILE A 362 -15.32 -6.78 11.78
CA ILE A 362 -14.40 -6.34 10.73
C ILE A 362 -14.38 -4.82 10.65
N THR A 363 -15.54 -4.17 10.52
CA THR A 363 -15.67 -2.72 10.42
C THR A 363 -15.10 -2.00 11.65
N LEU A 364 -15.43 -2.48 12.85
CA LEU A 364 -14.86 -1.95 14.09
C LEU A 364 -13.35 -2.12 14.16
N GLY A 365 -12.83 -3.30 13.78
CA GLY A 365 -11.40 -3.58 13.79
C GLY A 365 -10.62 -2.73 12.80
N GLN A 366 -11.14 -2.51 11.60
CA GLN A 366 -10.53 -1.64 10.58
C GLN A 366 -10.47 -0.18 11.06
N HIS A 367 -11.57 0.34 11.59
CA HIS A 367 -11.62 1.71 12.10
C HIS A 367 -10.66 1.92 13.28
N LEU A 368 -10.68 1.03 14.27
CA LEU A 368 -9.74 1.08 15.39
C LEU A 368 -8.28 0.93 14.93
N GLY A 369 -8.02 0.11 13.93
CA GLY A 369 -6.70 -0.02 13.32
C GLY A 369 -6.19 1.30 12.73
N ALA A 370 -7.03 2.08 12.09
CA ALA A 370 -6.68 3.39 11.56
C ALA A 370 -6.30 4.39 12.67
N LEU A 371 -6.94 4.32 13.85
CA LEU A 371 -6.69 5.20 14.98
C LEU A 371 -5.42 4.86 15.79
N THR A 372 -4.66 3.86 15.41
CA THR A 372 -3.40 3.48 16.10
C THR A 372 -2.25 4.44 15.86
N THR A 373 -2.36 5.33 14.87
CA THR A 373 -1.32 6.30 14.50
C THR A 373 -1.79 7.73 14.69
N MET A 374 -0.88 8.65 15.01
CA MET A 374 -1.21 10.08 15.14
C MET A 374 -1.82 10.65 13.85
N ARG A 375 -1.29 10.21 12.68
CA ARG A 375 -1.86 10.56 11.37
C ARG A 375 -3.29 10.07 11.22
N GLY A 376 -3.55 8.81 11.57
CA GLY A 376 -4.89 8.23 11.46
C GLY A 376 -5.90 8.95 12.34
N GLN A 377 -5.52 9.25 13.59
CA GLN A 377 -6.36 10.04 14.51
C GLN A 377 -6.60 11.47 13.98
N ALA A 378 -5.56 12.14 13.50
CA ALA A 378 -5.69 13.48 12.92
C ALA A 378 -6.58 13.50 11.67
N SER A 379 -6.46 12.46 10.83
CA SER A 379 -7.29 12.32 9.63
C SER A 379 -8.75 12.03 9.99
N ASP A 380 -9.01 11.21 10.99
CA ASP A 380 -10.36 10.94 11.49
C ASP A 380 -11.02 12.22 12.02
N ILE A 381 -10.34 12.94 12.91
CA ILE A 381 -10.82 14.20 13.48
C ILE A 381 -11.05 15.25 12.39
N GLY A 382 -10.11 15.38 11.44
CA GLY A 382 -10.21 16.35 10.34
C GLY A 382 -11.39 16.04 9.42
N SER A 383 -11.58 14.78 9.07
CA SER A 383 -12.71 14.32 8.24
C SER A 383 -14.05 14.53 8.94
N ASN A 384 -14.14 14.13 10.21
CA ASN A 384 -15.34 14.31 11.03
C ASN A 384 -15.72 15.79 11.09
N TRP A 385 -14.77 16.67 11.42
CA TRP A 385 -15.02 18.09 11.49
C TRP A 385 -15.40 18.70 10.14
N LEU A 386 -14.72 18.30 9.06
CA LEU A 386 -15.00 18.84 7.74
C LEU A 386 -16.40 18.47 7.25
N LEU A 387 -16.75 17.18 7.35
CA LEU A 387 -17.98 16.65 6.77
C LEU A 387 -19.21 16.88 7.64
N THR A 388 -19.07 16.82 8.97
CA THR A 388 -20.21 16.78 9.89
C THR A 388 -20.23 17.91 10.91
N ARG A 389 -19.12 18.65 11.07
CA ARG A 389 -18.91 19.64 12.16
C ARG A 389 -18.97 19.04 13.57
N ASP A 390 -18.86 17.72 13.68
CA ASP A 390 -18.89 16.99 14.95
C ASP A 390 -17.61 16.18 15.15
N LEU A 391 -16.88 16.42 16.24
CA LEU A 391 -15.65 15.69 16.60
C LEU A 391 -15.93 14.27 17.13
N ASN A 392 -17.16 13.96 17.50
CA ASN A 392 -17.56 12.65 17.99
C ASN A 392 -18.23 11.76 16.93
N PHE A 393 -18.31 12.23 15.68
CA PHE A 393 -19.03 11.53 14.62
C PHE A 393 -18.59 10.07 14.46
N SER A 394 -17.28 9.80 14.46
CA SER A 394 -16.77 8.42 14.35
C SER A 394 -17.23 7.53 15.50
N ARG A 395 -17.29 8.07 16.73
CA ARG A 395 -17.83 7.34 17.87
C ARG A 395 -19.32 7.02 17.68
N GLU A 396 -20.12 8.02 17.28
CA GLU A 396 -21.56 7.85 17.03
C GLU A 396 -21.81 6.86 15.89
N TYR A 397 -20.98 6.91 14.84
CA TYR A 397 -20.99 5.95 13.75
C TYR A 397 -20.68 4.51 14.24
N LEU A 398 -19.62 4.31 15.04
CA LEU A 398 -19.28 2.99 15.58
C LEU A 398 -20.37 2.46 16.53
N ASP A 399 -20.98 3.33 17.32
CA ASP A 399 -22.13 2.99 18.15
C ASP A 399 -23.34 2.58 17.29
N ALA A 400 -23.56 3.26 16.16
CA ALA A 400 -24.62 2.92 15.21
C ALA A 400 -24.33 1.59 14.50
N VAL A 401 -23.09 1.33 14.06
CA VAL A 401 -22.66 0.05 13.46
C VAL A 401 -23.01 -1.11 14.39
N GLN A 402 -22.73 -1.01 15.69
CA GLN A 402 -23.05 -2.07 16.66
C GLN A 402 -24.54 -2.34 16.79
N LYS A 403 -25.39 -1.33 16.58
CA LYS A 403 -26.84 -1.40 16.71
C LYS A 403 -27.58 -1.87 15.46
N VAL A 404 -26.89 -1.93 14.31
CA VAL A 404 -27.51 -2.42 13.06
C VAL A 404 -28.11 -3.81 13.23
N THR A 405 -29.31 -3.99 12.73
CA THR A 405 -30.07 -5.23 12.79
C THR A 405 -30.11 -5.96 11.43
N LEU A 406 -30.54 -7.22 11.44
CA LEU A 406 -30.77 -7.99 10.20
C LEU A 406 -31.82 -7.32 9.30
N ASP A 407 -32.82 -6.71 9.90
CA ASP A 407 -33.87 -6.01 9.18
C ASP A 407 -33.35 -4.70 8.53
N ASP A 408 -32.41 -4.01 9.17
CA ASP A 408 -31.78 -2.82 8.57
C ASP A 408 -30.98 -3.19 7.31
N ILE A 409 -30.18 -4.26 7.35
CA ILE A 409 -29.45 -4.75 6.18
C ILE A 409 -30.41 -5.06 5.02
N LYS A 410 -31.48 -5.78 5.33
CA LYS A 410 -32.50 -6.13 4.33
C LYS A 410 -33.25 -4.91 3.79
N ARG A 411 -33.55 -3.95 4.65
CA ARG A 411 -34.22 -2.68 4.30
C ARG A 411 -33.35 -1.85 3.35
N VAL A 412 -32.08 -1.59 3.70
CA VAL A 412 -31.19 -0.78 2.85
C VAL A 412 -30.92 -1.46 1.50
N ALA A 413 -30.76 -2.79 1.47
CA ALA A 413 -30.61 -3.52 0.22
C ALA A 413 -31.83 -3.35 -0.69
N ARG A 414 -33.04 -3.38 -0.15
CA ARG A 414 -34.29 -3.16 -0.90
C ARG A 414 -34.47 -1.72 -1.35
N THR A 415 -34.07 -0.77 -0.52
CA THR A 415 -34.26 0.66 -0.77
C THR A 415 -33.34 1.16 -1.87
N TYR A 416 -32.07 0.79 -1.80
CA TYR A 416 -31.03 1.41 -2.64
C TYR A 416 -30.60 0.52 -3.82
N LEU A 417 -30.50 -0.80 -3.66
CA LEU A 417 -29.96 -1.69 -4.68
C LEU A 417 -31.03 -2.15 -5.68
N THR A 418 -31.79 -1.20 -6.23
CA THR A 418 -32.86 -1.46 -7.19
C THR A 418 -32.35 -1.47 -8.62
N GLU A 419 -33.08 -2.15 -9.52
CA GLU A 419 -32.74 -2.19 -10.96
C GLU A 419 -32.72 -0.77 -11.59
N ASN A 420 -33.65 0.08 -11.19
CA ASN A 420 -33.72 1.45 -11.75
C ASN A 420 -32.55 2.33 -11.28
N ASN A 421 -31.95 2.03 -10.13
CA ASN A 421 -30.83 2.77 -9.57
C ASN A 421 -29.47 2.17 -10.00
N LEU A 422 -29.46 1.12 -10.81
CA LEU A 422 -28.25 0.39 -11.22
C LEU A 422 -27.53 1.11 -12.37
N THR A 423 -26.24 1.33 -12.19
CA THR A 423 -25.29 1.70 -13.23
C THR A 423 -24.31 0.54 -13.43
N VAL A 424 -24.13 0.09 -14.66
CA VAL A 424 -23.17 -0.96 -15.03
C VAL A 424 -22.19 -0.40 -16.04
N VAL A 425 -20.92 -0.53 -15.78
CA VAL A 425 -19.87 -0.19 -16.74
C VAL A 425 -18.89 -1.33 -16.89
N SER A 426 -18.32 -1.47 -18.08
CA SER A 426 -17.21 -2.39 -18.28
C SER A 426 -16.20 -1.85 -19.26
N LEU A 427 -14.92 -2.04 -18.94
CA LEU A 427 -13.82 -1.94 -19.87
C LEU A 427 -13.45 -3.35 -20.34
N ASN A 428 -13.43 -3.54 -21.63
CA ASN A 428 -13.30 -4.85 -22.25
C ASN A 428 -12.13 -4.84 -23.23
N PRO A 429 -11.44 -5.97 -23.42
CA PRO A 429 -10.41 -6.08 -24.46
C PRO A 429 -10.94 -5.65 -25.83
N LYS A 430 -10.08 -5.05 -26.64
CA LYS A 430 -10.40 -4.64 -28.01
C LYS A 430 -10.93 -5.82 -28.83
N GLY A 431 -12.08 -5.65 -29.46
CA GLY A 431 -12.74 -6.67 -30.27
C GLY A 431 -13.61 -7.68 -29.49
N SER A 432 -13.71 -7.59 -28.17
CA SER A 432 -14.50 -8.53 -27.37
C SER A 432 -16.00 -8.21 -27.32
N LEU A 433 -16.38 -6.97 -27.63
CA LEU A 433 -17.80 -6.52 -27.65
C LEU A 433 -18.52 -6.74 -28.99
N SER A 434 -17.79 -6.85 -30.08
CA SER A 434 -18.39 -7.06 -31.41
C SER A 434 -18.40 -8.55 -31.78
N GLY A 435 -19.57 -9.16 -31.87
CA GLY A 435 -19.76 -10.55 -32.28
C GLY A 435 -19.36 -10.87 -33.75
N LYS A 436 -18.56 -10.00 -34.40
CA LYS A 436 -17.92 -10.19 -35.70
C LYS A 436 -16.63 -9.37 -35.69
N THR A 437 -15.54 -9.97 -35.32
CA THR A 437 -14.20 -9.45 -35.67
C THR A 437 -13.31 -10.59 -36.11
N GLU A 438 -12.70 -10.42 -37.29
CA GLU A 438 -11.44 -11.09 -37.54
C GLU A 438 -10.49 -10.72 -36.40
N PRO A 439 -9.72 -11.66 -35.86
CA PRO A 439 -8.79 -11.35 -34.80
C PRO A 439 -7.81 -10.31 -35.35
N VAL A 440 -7.92 -9.07 -34.86
CA VAL A 440 -6.75 -8.20 -34.85
C VAL A 440 -5.75 -8.98 -34.02
N LYS A 441 -4.68 -9.46 -34.64
CA LYS A 441 -3.59 -10.10 -33.90
C LYS A 441 -3.21 -9.13 -32.79
N PRO A 442 -3.31 -9.53 -31.53
CA PRO A 442 -2.79 -8.69 -30.45
C PRO A 442 -1.35 -8.35 -30.82
N ILE A 443 -0.93 -7.12 -30.60
CA ILE A 443 0.50 -6.80 -30.63
C ILE A 443 1.06 -7.55 -29.43
N ALA A 444 1.51 -8.77 -29.67
CA ALA A 444 2.14 -9.56 -28.61
C ALA A 444 3.42 -8.84 -28.23
N ALA A 445 3.63 -8.63 -26.93
CA ALA A 445 4.93 -8.22 -26.44
C ALA A 445 5.97 -9.24 -26.91
N GLY A 446 7.14 -8.76 -27.33
CA GLY A 446 8.24 -9.60 -27.78
C GLY A 446 8.74 -10.53 -26.67
N GLU A 447 9.45 -11.58 -27.06
CA GLU A 447 10.14 -12.43 -26.10
C GLU A 447 11.33 -11.68 -25.48
N VAL A 448 11.70 -12.07 -24.25
CA VAL A 448 12.88 -11.54 -23.57
C VAL A 448 14.13 -12.01 -24.31
N GLN A 449 14.97 -11.07 -24.70
CA GLN A 449 16.27 -11.32 -25.34
C GLN A 449 17.38 -11.09 -24.32
N LYS A 450 18.32 -12.03 -24.22
CA LYS A 450 19.47 -11.93 -23.33
C LYS A 450 20.75 -11.61 -24.12
N PHE A 451 21.48 -10.62 -23.63
CA PHE A 451 22.82 -10.26 -24.12
C PHE A 451 23.83 -10.32 -22.97
N GLU A 452 25.05 -10.59 -23.28
CA GLU A 452 26.18 -10.47 -22.38
C GLU A 452 27.13 -9.40 -22.92
N LEU A 453 27.44 -8.40 -22.09
CA LEU A 453 28.32 -7.30 -22.43
C LEU A 453 29.78 -7.73 -22.27
N SER A 454 30.72 -6.95 -22.84
CA SER A 454 32.16 -7.23 -22.83
C SER A 454 32.77 -7.40 -21.43
N ASN A 455 32.14 -6.79 -20.41
CA ASN A 455 32.55 -6.89 -19.01
C ASN A 455 31.81 -7.98 -18.22
N GLY A 456 31.02 -8.84 -18.88
CA GLY A 456 30.27 -9.92 -18.27
C GLY A 456 28.94 -9.48 -17.63
N LEU A 457 28.52 -8.23 -17.81
CA LEU A 457 27.20 -7.74 -17.38
C LEU A 457 26.13 -8.33 -18.29
N ARG A 458 25.11 -8.92 -17.71
CA ARG A 458 23.98 -9.51 -18.45
C ARG A 458 22.92 -8.44 -18.67
N LEU A 459 22.40 -8.34 -19.90
CA LEU A 459 21.34 -7.42 -20.29
C LEU A 459 20.15 -8.22 -20.80
N LEU A 460 18.99 -7.99 -20.22
CA LEU A 460 17.70 -8.50 -20.66
C LEU A 460 16.93 -7.37 -21.34
N VAL A 461 16.41 -7.64 -22.54
CA VAL A 461 15.59 -6.68 -23.27
C VAL A 461 14.30 -7.36 -23.72
N ARG A 462 13.18 -6.69 -23.52
CA ARG A 462 11.88 -7.09 -24.05
C ARG A 462 11.27 -5.93 -24.82
N GLU A 463 11.02 -6.15 -26.10
CA GLU A 463 10.30 -5.19 -26.93
C GLU A 463 8.81 -5.30 -26.66
N ASP A 464 8.21 -4.24 -26.11
CA ASP A 464 6.78 -4.17 -25.82
C ASP A 464 6.24 -2.82 -26.28
N HIS A 465 5.67 -2.82 -27.48
CA HIS A 465 5.18 -1.61 -28.13
C HIS A 465 3.71 -1.29 -27.81
N ARG A 466 3.13 -1.93 -26.80
CA ARG A 466 1.74 -1.70 -26.38
C ARG A 466 1.55 -0.31 -25.79
N LEU A 467 2.52 0.18 -25.02
CA LEU A 467 2.54 1.49 -24.39
C LEU A 467 3.91 2.15 -24.58
N PRO A 468 4.00 3.50 -24.71
CA PRO A 468 5.27 4.20 -24.88
C PRO A 468 6.07 4.34 -23.57
N LEU A 469 6.04 3.32 -22.71
CA LEU A 469 6.70 3.27 -21.41
C LEU A 469 7.87 2.29 -21.45
N VAL A 470 8.91 2.58 -20.66
CA VAL A 470 10.12 1.75 -20.55
C VAL A 470 10.57 1.67 -19.09
N GLY A 471 10.54 0.46 -18.53
CA GLY A 471 11.17 0.13 -17.26
C GLY A 471 12.62 -0.27 -17.47
N ILE A 472 13.54 0.35 -16.76
CA ILE A 472 14.99 0.14 -16.83
C ILE A 472 15.48 -0.16 -15.43
N GLY A 473 16.19 -1.26 -15.22
CA GLY A 473 16.71 -1.52 -13.89
C GLY A 473 18.00 -2.31 -13.88
N ALA A 474 18.65 -2.26 -12.74
CA ALA A 474 19.87 -2.99 -12.43
C ALA A 474 19.70 -3.74 -11.12
N VAL A 475 20.02 -5.03 -11.12
CA VAL A 475 20.02 -5.86 -9.91
C VAL A 475 21.41 -6.48 -9.71
N PHE A 476 21.89 -6.52 -8.47
CA PHE A 476 23.19 -7.06 -8.10
C PHE A 476 23.05 -8.02 -6.91
N ARG A 477 23.83 -9.10 -6.87
CA ARG A 477 23.95 -9.90 -5.64
C ARG A 477 24.60 -9.06 -4.56
N GLY A 478 24.09 -9.17 -3.36
CA GLY A 478 24.48 -8.39 -2.19
C GLY A 478 23.47 -8.60 -1.08
N GLY A 479 22.96 -7.50 -0.53
CA GLY A 479 21.98 -7.54 0.54
C GLY A 479 22.54 -8.08 1.83
N LEU A 480 21.64 -8.48 2.71
CA LEU A 480 21.97 -8.96 4.05
C LEU A 480 22.98 -10.12 4.03
N LEU A 481 22.93 -11.00 3.02
CA LEU A 481 23.85 -12.13 2.90
C LEU A 481 25.30 -11.69 2.65
N ALA A 482 25.52 -10.46 2.20
CA ALA A 482 26.83 -9.86 1.97
C ALA A 482 27.35 -9.07 3.19
N GLU A 483 26.57 -8.94 4.24
CA GLU A 483 26.87 -8.18 5.44
C GLU A 483 27.38 -9.07 6.58
N ASN A 484 28.06 -8.46 7.52
CA ASN A 484 28.48 -9.05 8.79
C ASN A 484 27.98 -8.20 9.97
N PRO A 485 28.13 -8.65 11.24
CA PRO A 485 27.64 -7.91 12.39
C PRO A 485 28.18 -6.48 12.54
N GLU A 486 29.39 -6.19 12.03
CA GLU A 486 30.04 -4.88 12.17
C GLU A 486 29.53 -3.88 11.14
N ASP A 487 29.14 -4.31 9.93
CA ASP A 487 28.68 -3.47 8.82
C ASP A 487 27.20 -3.62 8.51
N ASN A 488 26.42 -4.26 9.40
CA ASN A 488 25.00 -4.52 9.18
C ASN A 488 24.20 -3.24 8.90
N GLY A 489 23.45 -3.25 7.80
CA GLY A 489 22.71 -2.11 7.28
C GLY A 489 23.43 -1.34 6.17
N VAL A 490 24.67 -1.71 5.83
CA VAL A 490 25.48 -1.03 4.80
C VAL A 490 24.84 -1.12 3.42
N THR A 491 24.27 -2.27 3.05
CA THR A 491 23.63 -2.43 1.72
C THR A 491 22.48 -1.45 1.55
N ARG A 492 21.63 -1.34 2.56
CA ARG A 492 20.47 -0.45 2.52
C ARG A 492 20.90 1.02 2.48
N LEU A 493 21.84 1.40 3.31
CA LEU A 493 22.37 2.76 3.34
C LEU A 493 23.05 3.11 2.01
N MET A 494 23.87 2.22 1.48
CA MET A 494 24.54 2.39 0.20
C MET A 494 23.52 2.54 -0.94
N ALA A 495 22.52 1.65 -1.03
CA ALA A 495 21.49 1.71 -2.06
C ALA A 495 20.76 3.07 -2.05
N LYS A 496 20.31 3.56 -0.89
CA LYS A 496 19.68 4.88 -0.76
C LYS A 496 20.63 6.04 -1.09
N ALA A 497 21.88 5.92 -0.68
CA ALA A 497 22.88 6.95 -0.90
C ALA A 497 23.39 7.02 -2.36
N LEU A 498 23.22 5.96 -3.19
CA LEU A 498 23.50 6.01 -4.64
C LEU A 498 22.80 7.19 -5.34
N LEU A 499 21.58 7.53 -4.88
CA LEU A 499 20.78 8.59 -5.47
C LEU A 499 21.05 9.99 -4.92
N LYS A 500 22.01 10.13 -4.00
CA LYS A 500 22.25 11.40 -3.29
C LYS A 500 23.37 12.26 -3.87
N GLY A 501 23.91 11.90 -5.01
CA GLY A 501 24.87 12.68 -5.78
C GLY A 501 25.93 11.84 -6.44
N THR A 502 26.33 12.28 -7.62
CA THR A 502 27.37 11.67 -8.44
C THR A 502 28.48 12.68 -8.71
N LYS A 503 29.52 12.26 -9.45
CA LYS A 503 30.55 13.19 -9.94
C LYS A 503 30.00 14.21 -10.94
N ARG A 504 28.83 13.96 -11.54
CA ARG A 504 28.22 14.74 -12.61
C ARG A 504 26.99 15.51 -12.17
N ARG A 505 26.27 15.01 -11.14
CA ARG A 505 24.95 15.49 -10.74
C ARG A 505 24.82 15.58 -9.22
N THR A 506 24.15 16.61 -8.74
CA THR A 506 23.64 16.65 -7.37
C THR A 506 22.41 15.74 -7.23
N ALA A 507 22.00 15.44 -6.00
CA ALA A 507 20.76 14.71 -5.73
C ALA A 507 19.53 15.40 -6.37
N GLU A 508 19.48 16.71 -6.30
CA GLU A 508 18.44 17.53 -6.91
C GLU A 508 18.42 17.40 -8.43
N GLN A 509 19.60 17.42 -9.08
CA GLN A 509 19.69 17.23 -10.52
C GLN A 509 19.26 15.84 -10.95
N ILE A 510 19.62 14.78 -10.20
CA ILE A 510 19.17 13.41 -10.45
C ILE A 510 17.64 13.35 -10.42
N ALA A 511 17.00 13.94 -9.41
CA ALA A 511 15.55 13.96 -9.29
C ALA A 511 14.91 14.82 -10.39
N SER A 512 15.37 16.08 -10.55
CA SER A 512 14.72 17.03 -11.47
C SER A 512 14.87 16.67 -12.94
N GLU A 513 16.00 16.07 -13.37
CA GLU A 513 16.17 15.61 -14.75
C GLU A 513 15.15 14.53 -15.11
N LEU A 514 14.89 13.55 -14.21
CA LEU A 514 13.86 12.54 -14.42
C LEU A 514 12.44 13.08 -14.25
N GLU A 515 12.18 13.86 -13.21
CA GLU A 515 10.88 14.49 -12.99
C GLU A 515 10.48 15.40 -14.17
N SER A 516 11.46 16.12 -14.77
CA SER A 516 11.19 16.96 -15.95
C SER A 516 10.74 16.20 -17.19
N VAL A 517 11.07 14.90 -17.27
CA VAL A 517 10.59 13.96 -18.31
C VAL A 517 9.55 12.98 -17.78
N GLY A 518 8.98 13.14 -16.54
CA GLY A 518 8.00 12.32 -15.85
C GLY A 518 8.47 10.90 -15.58
N GLY A 519 9.75 10.75 -15.54
CA GLY A 519 10.37 9.53 -15.08
C GLY A 519 10.52 9.51 -13.57
N SER A 520 10.87 8.35 -13.05
CA SER A 520 11.21 8.14 -11.65
C SER A 520 12.47 7.29 -11.52
N ILE A 521 13.17 7.43 -10.38
CA ILE A 521 14.27 6.55 -10.01
C ILE A 521 14.12 6.13 -8.56
N SER A 522 14.33 4.86 -8.32
CA SER A 522 14.26 4.29 -6.98
C SER A 522 15.41 3.30 -6.74
N SER A 523 15.66 3.00 -5.47
CA SER A 523 16.65 1.99 -5.08
C SER A 523 16.14 1.22 -3.88
N ASP A 524 16.43 -0.08 -3.83
CA ASP A 524 16.08 -0.94 -2.71
C ASP A 524 17.12 -2.01 -2.43
N ALA A 525 17.06 -2.58 -1.22
CA ALA A 525 17.96 -3.63 -0.77
C ALA A 525 17.20 -4.69 0.03
N GLY A 526 17.47 -5.95 -0.29
CA GLY A 526 16.84 -7.11 0.33
C GLY A 526 17.84 -8.04 1.00
N ASN A 527 17.45 -9.30 1.16
CA ASN A 527 18.29 -10.30 1.83
C ASN A 527 19.47 -10.79 0.98
N ASN A 528 19.31 -10.86 -0.37
CA ASN A 528 20.28 -11.48 -1.28
C ASN A 528 20.74 -10.56 -2.40
N SER A 529 20.10 -9.41 -2.58
CA SER A 529 20.34 -8.47 -3.67
C SER A 529 20.00 -7.05 -3.28
N PHE A 530 20.44 -6.12 -4.12
CA PHE A 530 19.98 -4.74 -4.15
C PHE A 530 19.75 -4.31 -5.60
N SER A 531 18.95 -3.27 -5.77
CA SER A 531 18.51 -2.81 -7.09
C SER A 531 18.43 -1.30 -7.20
N VAL A 532 18.49 -0.83 -8.43
CA VAL A 532 18.12 0.53 -8.84
C VAL A 532 17.21 0.38 -10.04
N SER A 533 16.04 1.03 -10.03
CA SER A 533 15.09 1.06 -11.13
C SER A 533 14.79 2.49 -11.57
N VAL A 534 14.51 2.64 -12.86
CA VAL A 534 14.19 3.89 -13.54
C VAL A 534 13.02 3.63 -14.48
N ASP A 535 11.97 4.42 -14.35
CA ASP A 535 10.84 4.43 -15.28
C ASP A 535 10.87 5.70 -16.12
N VAL A 536 10.75 5.55 -17.43
CA VAL A 536 10.71 6.67 -18.37
C VAL A 536 9.78 6.39 -19.54
N MET A 537 9.41 7.44 -20.27
CA MET A 537 8.77 7.28 -21.56
C MET A 537 9.79 6.96 -22.66
N LYS A 538 9.34 6.36 -23.77
CA LYS A 538 10.16 6.00 -24.94
C LYS A 538 11.15 7.07 -25.42
N PRO A 539 10.79 8.36 -25.55
CA PRO A 539 11.74 9.38 -25.98
C PRO A 539 12.93 9.56 -25.03
N ASP A 540 12.76 9.22 -23.76
CA ASP A 540 13.69 9.54 -22.68
C ASP A 540 14.51 8.33 -22.20
N VAL A 541 14.45 7.21 -22.92
CA VAL A 541 15.22 5.97 -22.61
C VAL A 541 16.72 6.25 -22.49
N LYS A 542 17.25 7.15 -23.32
CA LYS A 542 18.67 7.53 -23.25
C LYS A 542 18.99 8.24 -21.93
N LEU A 543 18.14 9.12 -21.46
CA LEU A 543 18.28 9.80 -20.17
C LEU A 543 18.19 8.78 -19.02
N GLY A 544 17.22 7.86 -19.06
CA GLY A 544 17.06 6.83 -18.06
C GLY A 544 18.30 5.94 -17.93
N VAL A 545 18.86 5.47 -19.04
CA VAL A 545 20.09 4.67 -19.04
C VAL A 545 21.30 5.49 -18.58
N ASP A 546 21.43 6.77 -18.97
CA ASP A 546 22.52 7.65 -18.53
C ASP A 546 22.47 7.89 -17.02
N LEU A 547 21.29 8.15 -16.46
CA LEU A 547 21.11 8.34 -15.02
C LEU A 547 21.37 7.05 -14.24
N LEU A 548 20.82 5.90 -14.68
CA LEU A 548 21.10 4.63 -14.05
C LEU A 548 22.62 4.37 -14.02
N SER A 549 23.30 4.56 -15.16
CA SER A 549 24.74 4.34 -15.23
C SER A 549 25.54 5.31 -14.37
N ASP A 550 25.10 6.56 -14.27
CA ASP A 550 25.77 7.60 -13.48
C ASP A 550 25.68 7.32 -11.98
N VAL A 551 24.50 6.95 -11.47
CA VAL A 551 24.33 6.61 -10.05
C VAL A 551 25.07 5.32 -9.66
N LEU A 552 25.19 4.35 -10.56
CA LEU A 552 25.92 3.11 -10.31
C LEU A 552 27.43 3.31 -10.33
N LEU A 553 27.94 4.06 -11.29
CA LEU A 553 29.40 4.16 -11.53
C LEU A 553 30.05 5.37 -10.85
N ASN A 554 29.33 6.45 -10.66
CA ASN A 554 29.87 7.75 -10.28
C ASN A 554 29.33 8.31 -8.95
N ALA A 555 28.55 7.53 -8.20
CA ALA A 555 28.06 7.99 -6.90
C ALA A 555 29.21 8.45 -5.98
N THR A 556 29.07 9.62 -5.39
CA THR A 556 30.09 10.24 -4.54
C THR A 556 29.81 10.10 -3.05
N PHE A 557 28.60 9.70 -2.69
CA PHE A 557 28.15 9.55 -1.30
C PHE A 557 28.50 10.78 -0.45
N PRO A 558 27.97 11.98 -0.74
CA PRO A 558 28.33 13.20 -0.03
C PRO A 558 28.10 13.04 1.48
N GLU A 559 29.09 13.41 2.31
CA GLU A 559 29.05 13.17 3.76
C GLU A 559 27.76 13.67 4.43
N LYS A 560 27.29 14.87 4.08
CA LYS A 560 26.05 15.42 4.61
C LYS A 560 24.82 14.57 4.24
N ALA A 561 24.80 14.07 2.99
CA ALA A 561 23.70 13.22 2.52
C ALA A 561 23.75 11.84 3.21
N VAL A 562 24.95 11.25 3.36
CA VAL A 562 25.12 9.99 4.10
C VAL A 562 24.69 10.16 5.55
N ALA A 563 25.10 11.23 6.22
CA ALA A 563 24.68 11.53 7.60
C ALA A 563 23.14 11.59 7.69
N ARG A 564 22.51 12.26 6.73
CA ARG A 564 21.05 12.34 6.67
C ARG A 564 20.37 11.00 6.43
N GLU A 565 20.86 10.20 5.49
CA GLU A 565 20.28 8.87 5.24
C GLU A 565 20.47 7.92 6.44
N LYS A 566 21.55 8.05 7.19
CA LYS A 566 21.76 7.34 8.46
C LYS A 566 20.67 7.71 9.48
N GLU A 567 20.36 8.98 9.64
CA GLU A 567 19.26 9.43 10.53
C GLU A 567 17.91 8.84 10.11
N ILE A 568 17.62 8.85 8.79
CA ILE A 568 16.39 8.27 8.25
C ILE A 568 16.35 6.75 8.50
N GLN A 569 17.46 6.05 8.27
CA GLN A 569 17.54 4.61 8.49
C GLN A 569 17.41 4.24 9.98
N ILE A 570 18.01 5.04 10.88
CA ILE A 570 17.88 4.88 12.33
C ILE A 570 16.42 5.10 12.76
N ALA A 571 15.75 6.12 12.23
CA ALA A 571 14.33 6.33 12.50
C ALA A 571 13.47 5.14 12.03
N ALA A 572 13.77 4.58 10.86
CA ALA A 572 13.09 3.37 10.38
C ALA A 572 13.34 2.15 11.29
N ILE A 573 14.57 1.98 11.82
CA ILE A 573 14.88 0.93 12.80
C ILE A 573 14.06 1.13 14.09
N GLN A 574 13.95 2.36 14.57
CA GLN A 574 13.15 2.67 15.77
C GLN A 574 11.67 2.38 15.53
N GLN A 575 11.15 2.74 14.34
CA GLN A 575 9.77 2.42 13.96
C GLN A 575 9.52 0.91 13.86
N GLU A 576 10.48 0.12 13.35
CA GLU A 576 10.38 -1.35 13.36
C GLU A 576 10.27 -1.92 14.78
N GLU A 577 10.96 -1.34 15.76
CA GLU A 577 10.90 -1.74 17.18
C GLU A 577 9.51 -1.49 17.82
N GLU A 578 8.70 -0.60 17.22
CA GLU A 578 7.32 -0.35 17.64
C GLU A 578 6.33 -1.39 17.10
N GLN A 579 6.69 -2.09 16.03
CA GLN A 579 5.86 -3.10 15.38
C GLN A 579 6.10 -4.48 15.98
N LEU A 580 5.16 -5.01 16.76
CA LEU A 580 5.32 -6.28 17.47
C LEU A 580 5.65 -7.47 16.55
N THR A 581 5.08 -7.51 15.34
CA THR A 581 5.41 -8.55 14.34
C THR A 581 6.85 -8.45 13.85
N SER A 582 7.37 -7.23 13.68
CA SER A 582 8.77 -7.00 13.32
C SER A 582 9.72 -7.41 14.45
N VAL A 583 9.38 -7.08 15.70
CA VAL A 583 10.14 -7.51 16.88
C VAL A 583 10.16 -9.05 16.98
N ALA A 584 8.98 -9.70 16.85
CA ALA A 584 8.87 -11.16 16.89
C ALA A 584 9.71 -11.81 15.78
N ARG A 585 9.66 -11.26 14.57
CA ARG A 585 10.45 -11.73 13.43
C ARG A 585 11.94 -11.61 13.67
N ASN A 586 12.38 -10.48 14.22
CA ASN A 586 13.81 -10.23 14.47
C ASN A 586 14.38 -11.18 15.52
N ILE A 587 13.70 -11.37 16.68
CA ILE A 587 14.17 -12.29 17.70
C ILE A 587 14.09 -13.77 17.24
N MET A 588 13.07 -14.10 16.44
CA MET A 588 12.95 -15.42 15.82
C MET A 588 14.10 -15.69 14.83
N ARG A 589 14.42 -14.73 13.94
CA ARG A 589 15.52 -14.86 12.98
C ARG A 589 16.87 -15.00 13.68
N GLN A 590 17.14 -14.24 14.73
CA GLN A 590 18.38 -14.33 15.51
C GLN A 590 18.58 -15.74 16.10
N ALA A 591 17.52 -16.32 16.63
CA ALA A 591 17.58 -17.68 17.18
C ALA A 591 17.65 -18.75 16.09
N LEU A 592 16.89 -18.58 14.98
CA LEU A 592 16.81 -19.56 13.89
C LEU A 592 18.13 -19.64 13.09
N PHE A 593 18.89 -18.54 12.98
CA PHE A 593 20.08 -18.43 12.15
C PHE A 593 21.35 -18.04 12.94
N PRO A 594 21.74 -18.79 13.98
CA PRO A 594 22.88 -18.40 14.80
C PRO A 594 24.16 -18.25 13.95
N GLN A 595 24.86 -17.13 14.13
CA GLN A 595 26.12 -16.78 13.44
C GLN A 595 26.03 -16.76 11.89
N HIS A 596 24.83 -16.54 11.35
CA HIS A 596 24.61 -16.45 9.92
C HIS A 596 24.03 -15.06 9.54
N PRO A 597 24.35 -14.48 8.36
CA PRO A 597 23.84 -13.17 7.99
C PRO A 597 22.31 -13.04 8.02
N TYR A 598 21.56 -14.11 7.79
CA TYR A 598 20.11 -14.07 7.90
C TYR A 598 19.58 -13.83 9.33
N ALA A 599 20.43 -13.91 10.35
CA ALA A 599 20.08 -13.45 11.69
C ALA A 599 20.04 -11.93 11.83
N LEU A 600 20.75 -11.22 10.95
CA LEU A 600 20.89 -9.78 10.98
C LEU A 600 19.58 -9.10 10.51
N ARG A 601 19.44 -7.82 10.82
CA ARG A 601 18.30 -7.00 10.40
C ARG A 601 18.58 -6.34 9.06
N THR A 602 17.61 -6.26 8.18
CA THR A 602 17.77 -5.65 6.85
C THR A 602 18.12 -4.16 6.93
N ASN A 603 17.61 -3.45 7.93
CA ASN A 603 17.93 -2.05 8.18
C ASN A 603 19.18 -1.85 9.07
N GLY A 604 19.79 -2.92 9.55
CA GLY A 604 20.88 -2.84 10.55
C GLY A 604 20.38 -2.60 11.97
N SER A 605 21.26 -2.18 12.84
CA SER A 605 20.97 -1.68 14.18
C SER A 605 21.32 -0.19 14.27
N VAL A 606 20.76 0.50 15.28
CA VAL A 606 21.11 1.90 15.55
C VAL A 606 22.63 2.04 15.70
N GLU A 607 23.24 1.14 16.44
CA GLU A 607 24.67 1.13 16.71
C GLU A 607 25.49 0.93 15.43
N THR A 608 25.19 -0.10 14.62
CA THR A 608 25.95 -0.37 13.40
C THR A 608 25.81 0.77 12.39
N VAL A 609 24.58 1.25 12.15
CA VAL A 609 24.34 2.35 11.21
C VAL A 609 25.02 3.65 11.63
N GLN A 610 25.10 3.95 12.95
CA GLN A 610 25.84 5.11 13.45
C GLN A 610 27.33 5.07 13.11
N HIS A 611 27.93 3.89 13.06
CA HIS A 611 29.36 3.73 12.80
C HIS A 611 29.72 3.67 11.31
N LEU A 612 28.76 3.36 10.41
CA LEU A 612 29.01 3.35 8.98
C LEU A 612 29.53 4.71 8.48
N THR A 613 30.49 4.68 7.58
CA THR A 613 31.13 5.86 6.99
C THR A 613 30.92 5.92 5.46
N GLN A 614 31.20 7.06 4.85
CA GLN A 614 31.24 7.19 3.39
C GLN A 614 32.14 6.12 2.75
N LYS A 615 33.28 5.84 3.38
CA LYS A 615 34.23 4.84 2.88
C LYS A 615 33.61 3.45 2.81
N ASP A 616 32.84 3.04 3.82
CA ASP A 616 32.18 1.73 3.83
C ASP A 616 31.19 1.58 2.65
N LEU A 617 30.47 2.67 2.33
CA LEU A 617 29.56 2.69 1.19
C LEU A 617 30.32 2.60 -0.15
N VAL A 618 31.43 3.31 -0.29
CA VAL A 618 32.28 3.23 -1.49
C VAL A 618 32.85 1.83 -1.63
N ASP A 619 33.43 1.26 -0.58
CA ASP A 619 34.03 -0.07 -0.60
C ASP A 619 32.99 -1.14 -0.94
N PHE A 620 31.77 -1.03 -0.39
CA PHE A 620 30.66 -1.94 -0.69
C PHE A 620 30.22 -1.81 -2.14
N ARG A 621 29.98 -0.58 -2.64
CA ARG A 621 29.66 -0.36 -4.05
C ARG A 621 30.72 -0.95 -4.97
N ASP A 622 31.99 -0.62 -4.76
CA ASP A 622 33.10 -1.04 -5.62
C ASP A 622 33.28 -2.55 -5.65
N ARG A 623 32.91 -3.24 -4.56
CA ARG A 623 32.95 -4.68 -4.44
C ARG A 623 31.78 -5.37 -5.17
N TYR A 624 30.59 -4.81 -5.12
CA TYR A 624 29.37 -5.50 -5.56
C TYR A 624 28.76 -4.95 -6.85
N VAL A 625 28.98 -3.67 -7.20
CA VAL A 625 28.53 -3.08 -8.47
C VAL A 625 29.59 -3.35 -9.55
N VAL A 626 29.63 -4.61 -10.01
CA VAL A 626 30.59 -5.09 -11.02
C VAL A 626 29.86 -5.95 -12.05
N GLY A 627 30.40 -6.02 -13.27
CA GLY A 627 29.70 -6.59 -14.43
C GLY A 627 29.18 -7.99 -14.21
N LYS A 628 30.05 -8.94 -13.81
CA LYS A 628 29.66 -10.35 -13.60
C LYS A 628 28.66 -10.54 -12.44
N ASN A 629 28.56 -9.56 -11.55
CA ASN A 629 27.64 -9.59 -10.40
C ASN A 629 26.28 -8.99 -10.68
N GLY A 630 26.05 -8.42 -11.87
CA GLY A 630 24.86 -7.67 -12.21
C GLY A 630 24.03 -8.23 -13.35
N VAL A 631 22.76 -7.87 -13.36
CA VAL A 631 21.83 -8.01 -14.49
C VAL A 631 21.12 -6.69 -14.68
N ILE A 632 21.10 -6.21 -15.93
CA ILE A 632 20.30 -5.06 -16.35
C ILE A 632 19.08 -5.55 -17.10
N TYR A 633 17.95 -4.92 -16.91
CA TYR A 633 16.76 -5.11 -17.76
C TYR A 633 16.31 -3.79 -18.37
N VAL A 634 15.79 -3.85 -19.61
CA VAL A 634 15.16 -2.73 -20.30
C VAL A 634 13.96 -3.28 -21.06
N PHE A 635 12.78 -3.13 -20.48
CA PHE A 635 11.52 -3.68 -21.00
C PHE A 635 10.56 -2.55 -21.35
N GLY A 636 9.97 -2.57 -22.53
CA GLY A 636 9.02 -1.58 -22.97
C GLY A 636 9.13 -1.23 -24.45
N ASP A 637 8.65 -0.03 -24.81
CA ASP A 637 8.67 0.43 -26.21
C ASP A 637 10.08 0.84 -26.67
N VAL A 638 10.90 -0.17 -26.90
CA VAL A 638 12.30 -0.07 -27.30
C VAL A 638 12.61 -1.02 -28.45
N LYS A 639 13.77 -0.87 -29.06
CA LYS A 639 14.38 -1.86 -29.95
C LYS A 639 15.62 -2.47 -29.31
N ALA A 640 15.67 -3.78 -29.24
CA ALA A 640 16.72 -4.50 -28.52
C ALA A 640 18.14 -4.17 -29.02
N ALA A 641 18.33 -4.01 -30.32
CA ALA A 641 19.62 -3.64 -30.89
C ALA A 641 20.08 -2.23 -30.45
N GLU A 642 19.17 -1.25 -30.41
CA GLU A 642 19.46 0.12 -29.97
C GLU A 642 19.77 0.15 -28.46
N VAL A 643 18.98 -0.56 -27.66
CA VAL A 643 19.19 -0.69 -26.21
C VAL A 643 20.54 -1.34 -25.92
N LYS A 644 20.90 -2.45 -26.60
CA LYS A 644 22.17 -3.11 -26.40
C LYS A 644 23.34 -2.14 -26.62
N GLN A 645 23.31 -1.37 -27.71
CA GLN A 645 24.34 -0.38 -28.01
C GLN A 645 24.40 0.72 -26.96
N LEU A 646 23.25 1.22 -26.51
CA LEU A 646 23.14 2.26 -25.50
C LEU A 646 23.71 1.81 -24.15
N VAL A 647 23.31 0.62 -23.70
CA VAL A 647 23.77 0.06 -22.42
C VAL A 647 25.26 -0.30 -22.46
N GLU A 648 25.78 -0.84 -23.59
CA GLU A 648 27.21 -1.08 -23.77
C GLU A 648 28.02 0.23 -23.68
N GLN A 649 27.54 1.32 -24.27
CA GLN A 649 28.20 2.63 -24.19
C GLN A 649 28.19 3.20 -22.77
N ALA A 650 27.10 3.03 -22.03
CA ALA A 650 26.90 3.57 -20.68
C ALA A 650 27.63 2.74 -19.61
N LEU A 651 27.50 1.41 -19.66
CA LEU A 651 27.92 0.48 -18.60
C LEU A 651 29.08 -0.44 -19.02
N GLY A 652 29.52 -0.45 -20.27
CA GLY A 652 30.61 -1.31 -20.75
C GLY A 652 31.95 -1.04 -20.05
N LYS A 653 32.13 0.14 -19.44
CA LYS A 653 33.30 0.50 -18.63
C LYS A 653 33.24 0.02 -17.17
N MET A 654 32.12 -0.53 -16.72
CA MET A 654 32.01 -1.13 -15.39
C MET A 654 33.04 -2.23 -15.24
N GLN A 655 33.67 -2.31 -14.05
CA GLN A 655 34.66 -3.35 -13.77
C GLN A 655 34.03 -4.74 -13.93
N PRO A 656 34.71 -5.70 -14.58
CA PRO A 656 34.16 -7.04 -14.75
C PRO A 656 33.85 -7.75 -13.42
N GLY A 657 34.77 -7.68 -12.46
CA GLY A 657 34.64 -8.29 -11.14
C GLY A 657 34.37 -9.80 -11.18
N ALA A 658 33.76 -10.32 -10.11
CA ALA A 658 33.35 -11.71 -10.00
C ALA A 658 31.88 -11.78 -9.55
N LEU A 659 31.18 -12.88 -9.83
CA LEU A 659 29.87 -13.17 -9.26
C LEU A 659 30.03 -13.36 -7.73
N ALA A 660 29.30 -12.57 -6.97
CA ALA A 660 29.38 -12.60 -5.51
C ALA A 660 28.52 -13.73 -4.91
N LEU A 661 28.78 -14.06 -3.64
CA LEU A 661 27.97 -15.01 -2.84
C LEU A 661 27.88 -16.42 -3.44
N THR A 662 28.87 -16.84 -4.22
CA THR A 662 28.91 -18.19 -4.82
C THR A 662 29.26 -19.28 -3.79
N ASP A 663 29.89 -18.90 -2.69
CA ASP A 663 30.34 -19.75 -1.58
C ASP A 663 29.51 -19.56 -0.30
N ALA A 664 28.35 -18.88 -0.40
CA ALA A 664 27.43 -18.73 0.71
C ALA A 664 27.03 -20.10 1.29
N LYS A 665 27.21 -20.26 2.60
CA LYS A 665 26.92 -21.53 3.30
C LYS A 665 25.61 -21.44 4.05
N PRO A 666 24.84 -22.54 4.13
CA PRO A 666 23.68 -22.60 5.02
C PRO A 666 24.12 -22.40 6.48
N SER A 667 23.25 -21.76 7.27
CA SER A 667 23.43 -21.73 8.71
C SER A 667 23.34 -23.14 9.33
N THR A 668 23.98 -23.36 10.46
CA THR A 668 23.87 -24.60 11.24
C THR A 668 22.41 -24.84 11.69
N PRO A 669 21.82 -26.02 11.45
CA PRO A 669 20.48 -26.33 11.94
C PRO A 669 20.41 -26.31 13.47
N LEU A 670 19.25 -25.95 14.00
CA LEU A 670 18.96 -26.11 15.43
C LEU A 670 18.98 -27.61 15.79
N SER A 671 19.41 -27.93 17.02
CA SER A 671 19.42 -29.30 17.53
C SER A 671 18.13 -29.66 18.27
N LYS A 672 17.35 -28.68 18.72
CA LYS A 672 16.07 -28.81 19.45
C LYS A 672 15.25 -27.54 19.27
N PRO A 673 13.93 -27.60 19.53
CA PRO A 673 13.09 -26.39 19.56
C PRO A 673 13.61 -25.37 20.60
N GLU A 674 13.51 -24.09 20.23
CA GLU A 674 13.94 -22.97 21.07
C GLU A 674 12.78 -21.99 21.29
N THR A 675 12.72 -21.38 22.47
CA THR A 675 11.72 -20.35 22.79
C THR A 675 12.45 -19.06 23.14
N VAL A 676 12.05 -17.97 22.47
CA VAL A 676 12.56 -16.62 22.69
C VAL A 676 11.41 -15.67 23.00
N GLU A 677 11.64 -14.71 23.88
CA GLU A 677 10.61 -13.80 24.34
C GLU A 677 11.14 -12.36 24.38
N SER A 678 10.29 -11.41 24.02
CA SER A 678 10.52 -9.99 24.20
C SER A 678 9.33 -9.35 24.92
N ARG A 679 9.62 -8.33 25.72
CA ARG A 679 8.62 -7.57 26.46
C ARG A 679 8.51 -6.17 25.88
N LYS A 680 7.30 -5.81 25.42
CA LYS A 680 6.97 -4.47 24.91
C LYS A 680 5.66 -4.02 25.55
N ASP A 681 5.61 -2.78 26.00
CA ASP A 681 4.41 -2.20 26.61
C ASP A 681 3.39 -1.83 25.51
N LYS A 682 2.67 -2.83 25.06
CA LYS A 682 1.64 -2.73 23.99
C LYS A 682 0.40 -3.54 24.37
N ALA A 683 -0.75 -3.13 23.86
CA ALA A 683 -2.04 -3.77 24.16
C ALA A 683 -2.21 -5.18 23.58
N GLN A 684 -1.36 -5.58 22.65
CA GLN A 684 -1.45 -6.88 21.97
C GLN A 684 -0.24 -7.77 22.27
N GLY A 685 -0.41 -9.08 22.07
CA GLY A 685 0.68 -10.04 22.05
C GLY A 685 0.82 -10.66 20.65
N VAL A 686 2.05 -11.01 20.28
CA VAL A 686 2.37 -11.68 19.00
C VAL A 686 3.09 -12.98 19.27
N ILE A 687 2.69 -14.03 18.56
CA ILE A 687 3.36 -15.33 18.55
C ILE A 687 3.84 -15.60 17.13
N MET A 688 5.08 -16.05 16.98
CA MET A 688 5.65 -16.47 15.72
C MET A 688 6.37 -17.81 15.89
N VAL A 689 6.11 -18.77 14.99
CA VAL A 689 6.76 -20.09 14.97
C VAL A 689 7.54 -20.20 13.69
N GLY A 690 8.87 -20.12 13.79
CA GLY A 690 9.79 -20.11 12.64
C GLY A 690 10.50 -21.44 12.44
N PHE A 691 10.53 -21.90 11.22
CA PHE A 691 11.23 -23.11 10.74
C PHE A 691 12.27 -22.72 9.70
N ARG A 692 13.27 -23.59 9.49
CA ARG A 692 14.14 -23.47 8.31
C ARG A 692 13.30 -23.76 7.07
N GLY A 693 13.39 -22.87 6.10
CA GLY A 693 12.74 -23.00 4.80
C GLY A 693 13.63 -23.60 3.71
N ALA A 694 13.14 -23.57 2.49
CA ALA A 694 13.87 -23.98 1.30
C ALA A 694 14.83 -22.88 0.82
N SER A 695 15.75 -23.25 -0.09
CA SER A 695 16.48 -22.29 -0.94
C SER A 695 15.79 -22.18 -2.29
N LEU A 696 16.11 -21.14 -3.03
CA LEU A 696 15.60 -20.90 -4.39
C LEU A 696 15.87 -22.08 -5.35
N SER A 697 16.93 -22.85 -5.13
CA SER A 697 17.31 -24.03 -5.95
C SER A 697 16.65 -25.34 -5.49
N THR A 698 15.93 -25.35 -4.35
CA THR A 698 15.35 -26.57 -3.80
C THR A 698 13.97 -26.84 -4.42
N PRO A 699 13.70 -28.03 -4.99
CA PRO A 699 12.38 -28.34 -5.56
C PRO A 699 11.20 -28.22 -4.59
N ASP A 700 11.43 -28.44 -3.30
CA ASP A 700 10.42 -28.34 -2.24
C ASP A 700 9.80 -26.92 -2.13
N ARG A 701 10.45 -25.91 -2.71
CA ARG A 701 10.00 -24.50 -2.63
C ARG A 701 8.56 -24.29 -3.11
N TYR A 702 8.16 -24.97 -4.20
CA TYR A 702 6.79 -24.82 -4.72
C TYR A 702 5.73 -25.38 -3.77
N ALA A 703 6.07 -26.48 -3.09
CA ALA A 703 5.17 -27.01 -2.07
C ALA A 703 5.09 -26.09 -0.85
N LEU A 704 6.20 -25.45 -0.44
CA LEU A 704 6.21 -24.47 0.64
C LEU A 704 5.45 -23.20 0.26
N GLU A 705 5.65 -22.66 -0.95
CA GLU A 705 4.87 -21.53 -1.47
C GLU A 705 3.37 -21.82 -1.46
N LEU A 706 2.96 -23.02 -1.86
CA LEU A 706 1.56 -23.44 -1.81
C LEU A 706 1.03 -23.62 -0.38
N ILE A 707 1.87 -24.05 0.56
CA ILE A 707 1.50 -24.11 1.98
C ILE A 707 1.39 -22.70 2.56
N ASP A 708 2.27 -21.78 2.20
CA ASP A 708 2.18 -20.37 2.59
C ASP A 708 0.87 -19.76 2.10
N GLU A 709 0.58 -19.89 0.80
CA GLU A 709 -0.66 -19.40 0.20
C GLU A 709 -1.92 -20.00 0.83
N ALA A 710 -1.91 -21.29 1.18
CA ALA A 710 -3.03 -21.94 1.84
C ALA A 710 -3.19 -21.56 3.32
N SER A 711 -2.10 -21.05 3.94
CA SER A 711 -2.06 -20.72 5.38
C SER A 711 -2.25 -19.21 5.66
N SER A 712 -2.16 -18.36 4.63
CA SER A 712 -2.06 -16.89 4.77
C SER A 712 -3.32 -16.13 4.43
N ASP A 713 -4.49 -16.73 4.40
CA ASP A 713 -5.73 -16.06 4.05
C ASP A 713 -6.90 -16.30 5.01
N LEU A 714 -7.96 -15.49 4.82
CA LEU A 714 -9.20 -15.55 5.60
C LEU A 714 -9.97 -16.89 5.44
N GLY A 715 -9.67 -17.65 4.39
CA GLY A 715 -10.20 -19.00 4.16
C GLY A 715 -9.24 -20.11 4.61
N SER A 716 -8.11 -19.76 5.22
CA SER A 716 -7.14 -20.73 5.71
C SER A 716 -7.66 -21.50 6.92
N ARG A 717 -7.17 -22.74 7.10
CA ARG A 717 -7.49 -23.53 8.29
C ARG A 717 -7.11 -22.82 9.59
N PHE A 718 -6.00 -22.07 9.59
CA PHE A 718 -5.54 -21.30 10.73
C PHE A 718 -6.53 -20.18 11.08
N PHE A 719 -6.97 -19.43 10.07
CA PHE A 719 -7.91 -18.33 10.26
C PHE A 719 -9.27 -18.84 10.73
N ILE A 720 -9.84 -19.85 10.04
CA ILE A 720 -11.15 -20.41 10.37
C ILE A 720 -11.15 -20.98 11.79
N ARG A 721 -10.13 -21.76 12.17
CA ARG A 721 -10.11 -22.41 13.48
C ARG A 721 -9.77 -21.43 14.60
N ILE A 722 -8.64 -20.69 14.49
CA ILE A 722 -8.09 -19.93 15.61
C ILE A 722 -8.81 -18.59 15.77
N ARG A 723 -9.13 -17.92 14.66
CA ARG A 723 -9.81 -16.63 14.70
C ARG A 723 -11.32 -16.75 14.70
N GLU A 724 -11.94 -17.49 13.76
CA GLU A 724 -13.39 -17.53 13.63
C GLU A 724 -14.05 -18.46 14.68
N GLN A 725 -13.59 -19.72 14.83
CA GLN A 725 -14.23 -20.69 15.71
C GLN A 725 -13.86 -20.48 17.18
N MET A 726 -12.60 -20.18 17.47
CA MET A 726 -12.11 -20.06 18.85
C MET A 726 -12.09 -18.60 19.35
N GLY A 727 -12.12 -17.59 18.47
CA GLY A 727 -12.07 -16.17 18.86
C GLY A 727 -10.76 -15.77 19.57
N LEU A 728 -9.67 -16.44 19.23
CA LEU A 728 -8.41 -16.35 19.95
C LEU A 728 -7.39 -15.42 19.29
N ALA A 729 -7.51 -15.09 18.01
CA ALA A 729 -6.54 -14.26 17.28
C ALA A 729 -7.22 -13.09 16.57
N TYR A 730 -6.50 -11.96 16.45
CA TYR A 730 -6.91 -10.82 15.63
C TYR A 730 -6.55 -11.03 14.16
N TYR A 731 -5.34 -11.57 13.93
CA TYR A 731 -4.85 -12.00 12.63
C TYR A 731 -4.00 -13.26 12.77
N VAL A 732 -3.93 -14.06 11.74
CA VAL A 732 -3.09 -15.24 11.65
C VAL A 732 -2.70 -15.49 10.20
N GLY A 733 -1.48 -15.95 9.97
CA GLY A 733 -0.96 -16.21 8.63
C GLY A 733 0.37 -16.94 8.67
N ALA A 734 0.93 -17.13 7.47
CA ALA A 734 2.27 -17.62 7.27
C ALA A 734 3.09 -16.64 6.43
N SER A 735 4.38 -16.82 6.37
CA SER A 735 5.29 -16.08 5.49
C SER A 735 6.53 -16.91 5.21
N GLU A 736 6.99 -16.86 3.97
CA GLU A 736 8.20 -17.52 3.53
C GLU A 736 9.28 -16.51 3.13
N MET A 737 10.52 -16.83 3.39
CA MET A 737 11.69 -16.15 2.86
C MET A 737 12.57 -17.19 2.16
N GLN A 738 12.60 -17.18 0.86
CA GLN A 738 13.53 -17.96 0.06
C GLN A 738 14.83 -17.19 -0.18
N GLY A 739 15.93 -17.89 -0.20
CA GLY A 739 17.25 -17.29 -0.39
C GLY A 739 18.17 -18.11 -1.27
N LEU A 740 19.39 -17.59 -1.54
CA LEU A 740 20.46 -18.32 -2.20
C LEU A 740 20.90 -19.56 -1.38
N VAL A 741 20.71 -19.49 -0.06
CA VAL A 741 20.82 -20.60 0.87
C VAL A 741 19.47 -20.81 1.57
N PRO A 742 19.24 -21.94 2.25
CA PRO A 742 17.97 -22.18 2.93
C PRO A 742 17.54 -21.02 3.83
N GLY A 743 16.36 -20.50 3.55
CA GLY A 743 15.75 -19.37 4.23
C GLY A 743 14.89 -19.79 5.42
N LEU A 744 13.73 -19.17 5.59
CA LEU A 744 12.80 -19.49 6.67
C LEU A 744 11.36 -19.65 6.16
N PHE A 745 10.58 -20.39 6.94
CA PHE A 745 9.13 -20.40 6.88
C PHE A 745 8.60 -20.08 8.27
N ALA A 746 7.68 -19.14 8.40
CA ALA A 746 7.14 -18.75 9.69
C ALA A 746 5.62 -18.67 9.67
N PHE A 747 4.99 -19.24 10.70
CA PHE A 747 3.59 -18.98 11.02
C PHE A 747 3.53 -17.88 12.09
N TYR A 748 2.57 -16.96 11.99
CA TYR A 748 2.45 -15.84 12.92
C TYR A 748 0.99 -15.53 13.24
N LEU A 749 0.77 -14.98 14.43
CA LEU A 749 -0.54 -14.47 14.85
C LEU A 749 -0.42 -13.34 15.87
N GLY A 750 -1.45 -12.49 15.91
CA GLY A 750 -1.66 -11.50 16.95
C GLY A 750 -2.87 -11.84 17.83
N THR A 751 -2.73 -11.64 19.13
CA THR A 751 -3.75 -12.03 20.12
C THR A 751 -3.79 -11.08 21.33
N ASP A 752 -4.81 -11.24 22.14
CA ASP A 752 -4.90 -10.65 23.48
C ASP A 752 -3.78 -11.24 24.37
N PRO A 753 -2.99 -10.41 25.07
CA PRO A 753 -1.96 -10.90 25.99
C PRO A 753 -2.45 -11.90 27.04
N GLN A 754 -3.72 -11.81 27.46
CA GLN A 754 -4.31 -12.76 28.42
C GLN A 754 -4.59 -14.13 27.81
N LYS A 755 -4.65 -14.23 26.49
CA LYS A 755 -4.96 -15.46 25.74
C LYS A 755 -3.71 -16.13 25.13
N ILE A 756 -2.51 -15.63 25.37
CA ILE A 756 -1.27 -16.12 24.75
C ILE A 756 -1.09 -17.64 24.97
N GLU A 757 -1.24 -18.18 26.19
CA GLU A 757 -1.01 -19.60 26.43
C GLU A 757 -2.03 -20.53 25.74
N PRO A 758 -3.37 -20.31 25.84
CA PRO A 758 -4.32 -21.13 25.10
C PRO A 758 -4.18 -21.00 23.57
N VAL A 759 -3.88 -19.80 23.07
CA VAL A 759 -3.65 -19.56 21.65
C VAL A 759 -2.41 -20.30 21.15
N LYS A 760 -1.32 -20.25 21.88
CA LYS A 760 -0.07 -20.92 21.56
C LYS A 760 -0.27 -22.44 21.41
N ALA A 761 -1.02 -23.06 22.35
CA ALA A 761 -1.34 -24.49 22.26
C ALA A 761 -2.16 -24.83 21.01
N ALA A 762 -3.22 -24.06 20.73
CA ALA A 762 -4.06 -24.24 19.56
C ALA A 762 -3.29 -24.01 18.24
N PHE A 763 -2.37 -23.04 18.23
CA PHE A 763 -1.56 -22.69 17.07
C PHE A 763 -0.56 -23.81 16.73
N LEU A 764 0.16 -24.31 17.72
CA LEU A 764 1.07 -25.43 17.53
C LEU A 764 0.33 -26.72 17.14
N ASP A 765 -0.88 -26.96 17.68
CA ASP A 765 -1.72 -28.11 17.30
C ASP A 765 -2.11 -28.04 15.81
N GLU A 766 -2.46 -26.83 15.30
CA GLU A 766 -2.82 -26.67 13.89
C GLU A 766 -1.61 -26.82 12.96
N ILE A 767 -0.43 -26.33 13.37
CA ILE A 767 0.82 -26.55 12.64
C ILE A 767 1.14 -28.06 12.61
N HIS A 768 0.99 -28.77 13.72
CA HIS A 768 1.21 -30.22 13.78
C HIS A 768 0.22 -30.99 12.90
N LYS A 769 -1.03 -30.58 12.82
CA LYS A 769 -2.02 -31.18 11.91
C LYS A 769 -1.61 -30.98 10.45
N LEU A 770 -1.25 -29.74 10.08
CA LEU A 770 -0.73 -29.46 8.75
C LEU A 770 0.49 -30.34 8.44
N ALA A 771 1.42 -30.47 9.37
CA ALA A 771 2.64 -31.28 9.21
C ALA A 771 2.36 -32.77 9.01
N ASN A 772 1.28 -33.31 9.62
CA ASN A 772 0.95 -34.72 9.54
C ASN A 772 -0.03 -35.08 8.40
N GLU A 773 -0.96 -34.18 8.11
CA GLU A 773 -2.06 -34.43 7.17
C GLU A 773 -1.80 -33.78 5.78
N GLY A 774 -1.01 -32.69 5.73
CA GLY A 774 -0.85 -31.84 4.54
C GLY A 774 -2.07 -30.97 4.29
N LEU A 775 -2.22 -30.53 3.04
CA LEU A 775 -3.39 -29.79 2.56
C LEU A 775 -4.49 -30.74 2.07
N THR A 776 -5.73 -30.30 2.17
CA THR A 776 -6.86 -30.97 1.50
C THR A 776 -6.81 -30.68 -0.01
N PRO A 777 -7.50 -31.49 -0.84
CA PRO A 777 -7.60 -31.22 -2.28
C PRO A 777 -8.13 -29.82 -2.60
N VAL A 778 -9.07 -29.30 -1.82
CA VAL A 778 -9.67 -27.99 -1.99
C VAL A 778 -8.66 -26.89 -1.68
N GLU A 779 -7.92 -27.00 -0.56
CA GLU A 779 -6.88 -26.05 -0.18
C GLU A 779 -5.76 -26.00 -1.23
N LEU A 780 -5.30 -27.15 -1.70
CA LEU A 780 -4.25 -27.21 -2.72
C LEU A 780 -4.69 -26.55 -4.04
N GLN A 781 -5.89 -26.85 -4.52
CA GLN A 781 -6.39 -26.26 -5.77
C GLN A 781 -6.59 -24.74 -5.65
N ARG A 782 -7.05 -24.26 -4.48
CA ARG A 782 -7.17 -22.84 -4.20
C ARG A 782 -5.81 -22.15 -4.16
N ALA A 783 -4.84 -22.73 -3.45
CA ALA A 783 -3.48 -22.18 -3.37
C ALA A 783 -2.80 -22.10 -4.74
N LYS A 784 -2.95 -23.14 -5.58
CA LYS A 784 -2.41 -23.12 -6.97
C LYS A 784 -2.98 -21.96 -7.79
N LYS A 785 -4.31 -21.82 -7.82
CA LYS A 785 -4.97 -20.73 -8.56
C LYS A 785 -4.56 -19.36 -8.05
N LYS A 786 -4.43 -19.21 -6.73
CA LYS A 786 -4.03 -17.96 -6.09
C LYS A 786 -2.60 -17.59 -6.44
N LEU A 787 -1.65 -18.51 -6.29
CA LEU A 787 -0.23 -18.27 -6.56
C LEU A 787 0.01 -17.90 -8.04
N ILE A 788 -0.61 -18.64 -8.96
CA ILE A 788 -0.52 -18.37 -10.40
C ILE A 788 -1.12 -16.98 -10.71
N GLY A 789 -2.35 -16.70 -10.23
CA GLY A 789 -3.00 -15.41 -10.47
C GLY A 789 -2.24 -14.22 -9.88
N GLN A 790 -1.65 -14.35 -8.68
CA GLN A 790 -0.81 -13.30 -8.10
C GLN A 790 0.44 -13.03 -8.94
N GLN A 791 1.07 -14.08 -9.47
CA GLN A 791 2.23 -13.93 -10.36
C GLN A 791 1.86 -13.22 -11.66
N GLU A 792 0.73 -13.56 -12.26
CA GLU A 792 0.23 -12.87 -13.47
C GLU A 792 -0.05 -11.38 -13.18
N ILE A 793 -0.68 -11.09 -12.05
CA ILE A 793 -0.93 -9.70 -11.59
C ILE A 793 0.39 -8.96 -11.35
N ALA A 794 1.36 -9.58 -10.69
CA ALA A 794 2.66 -8.96 -10.40
C ALA A 794 3.47 -8.65 -11.66
N ASN A 795 3.29 -9.42 -12.73
CA ASN A 795 4.02 -9.28 -14.00
C ASN A 795 3.33 -8.38 -15.04
N GLN A 796 2.30 -7.62 -14.67
CA GLN A 796 1.56 -6.77 -15.62
C GLN A 796 2.39 -5.59 -16.13
N SER A 797 3.20 -4.96 -15.29
CA SER A 797 4.07 -3.86 -15.70
C SER A 797 5.40 -4.35 -16.27
N ASN A 798 5.95 -3.61 -17.23
CA ASN A 798 7.26 -3.91 -17.83
C ASN A 798 8.39 -3.85 -16.80
N ASP A 799 8.33 -2.92 -15.84
CA ASP A 799 9.32 -2.81 -14.76
C ASP A 799 9.28 -4.02 -13.83
N ALA A 800 8.11 -4.37 -13.30
CA ALA A 800 7.98 -5.50 -12.38
C ALA A 800 8.37 -6.84 -13.06
N PHE A 801 7.92 -7.06 -14.30
CA PHE A 801 8.29 -8.26 -15.05
C PHE A 801 9.79 -8.31 -15.35
N GLY A 802 10.38 -7.17 -15.74
CA GLY A 802 11.81 -7.04 -15.98
C GLY A 802 12.63 -7.30 -14.72
N TYR A 803 12.19 -6.78 -13.58
CA TYR A 803 12.81 -7.00 -12.27
C TYR A 803 12.80 -8.49 -11.88
N HIS A 804 11.65 -9.19 -12.04
CA HIS A 804 11.56 -10.62 -11.76
C HIS A 804 12.46 -11.45 -12.68
N CYS A 805 12.44 -11.21 -13.99
CA CYS A 805 13.34 -11.89 -14.93
C CYS A 805 14.81 -11.64 -14.59
N ALA A 806 15.16 -10.42 -14.17
CA ALA A 806 16.53 -10.07 -13.81
C ALA A 806 16.96 -10.73 -12.49
N LEU A 807 16.09 -10.86 -11.50
CA LEU A 807 16.36 -11.62 -10.27
C LEU A 807 16.56 -13.11 -10.55
N ASP A 808 15.67 -13.73 -11.35
CA ASP A 808 15.77 -15.13 -11.73
C ASP A 808 17.10 -15.41 -12.43
N GLU A 809 17.49 -14.56 -13.37
CA GLU A 809 18.78 -14.63 -14.05
C GLU A 809 19.95 -14.41 -13.09
N LEU A 810 19.84 -13.44 -12.17
CA LEU A 810 20.88 -13.12 -11.18
C LEU A 810 21.14 -14.30 -10.25
N TYR A 811 20.11 -15.02 -9.87
CA TYR A 811 20.19 -16.16 -8.95
C TYR A 811 20.53 -17.47 -9.64
N GLY A 812 20.61 -17.48 -10.99
CA GLY A 812 21.02 -18.64 -11.77
C GLY A 812 19.86 -19.59 -12.11
N LEU A 813 18.62 -19.15 -11.97
CA LEU A 813 17.41 -19.90 -12.36
C LEU A 813 17.13 -19.77 -13.87
N GLY A 814 17.67 -18.70 -14.51
CA GLY A 814 17.39 -18.33 -15.89
C GLY A 814 16.28 -17.28 -15.99
N PHE A 815 16.44 -16.33 -16.91
CA PHE A 815 15.53 -15.19 -17.08
C PHE A 815 14.09 -15.56 -17.50
N ASP A 816 13.89 -16.76 -18.00
CA ASP A 816 12.60 -17.31 -18.43
C ASP A 816 11.95 -18.23 -17.37
N TYR A 817 12.52 -18.29 -16.19
CA TYR A 817 12.07 -19.14 -15.09
C TYR A 817 10.63 -18.86 -14.67
N CYS A 818 10.21 -17.61 -14.67
CA CYS A 818 8.82 -17.20 -14.38
C CYS A 818 7.78 -17.86 -15.32
N LYS A 819 8.16 -18.21 -16.58
CA LYS A 819 7.28 -18.94 -17.51
C LYS A 819 7.04 -20.41 -17.09
N GLN A 820 7.90 -20.96 -16.23
CA GLN A 820 7.81 -22.33 -15.73
C GLN A 820 6.99 -22.42 -14.43
N LEU A 821 6.66 -21.29 -13.80
CA LEU A 821 5.98 -21.28 -12.51
C LEU A 821 4.66 -22.02 -12.57
N GLU A 822 3.78 -21.69 -13.52
CA GLU A 822 2.48 -22.33 -13.68
C GLU A 822 2.61 -23.85 -13.85
N HIS A 823 3.55 -24.30 -14.69
CA HIS A 823 3.82 -25.73 -14.88
C HIS A 823 4.28 -26.40 -13.58
N ASN A 824 5.24 -25.81 -12.90
CA ASN A 824 5.83 -26.36 -11.69
C ASN A 824 4.83 -26.38 -10.52
N VAL A 825 4.05 -25.33 -10.36
CA VAL A 825 3.00 -25.21 -9.36
C VAL A 825 1.88 -26.25 -9.63
N ASN A 826 1.45 -26.38 -10.88
CA ASN A 826 0.43 -27.38 -11.26
C ASN A 826 0.90 -28.81 -11.09
N ALA A 827 2.20 -29.09 -11.23
CA ALA A 827 2.77 -30.42 -11.05
C ALA A 827 2.77 -30.88 -9.57
N VAL A 828 2.76 -29.96 -8.60
CA VAL A 828 2.78 -30.33 -7.16
C VAL A 828 1.54 -31.14 -6.78
N THR A 829 1.74 -32.28 -6.15
CA THR A 829 0.71 -33.24 -5.71
C THR A 829 0.43 -33.12 -4.22
N LEU A 830 -0.72 -33.67 -3.75
CA LEU A 830 -1.04 -33.75 -2.33
C LEU A 830 -0.01 -34.57 -1.53
N ASP A 831 0.52 -35.64 -2.13
CA ASP A 831 1.55 -36.45 -1.50
C ASP A 831 2.86 -35.68 -1.31
N GLU A 832 3.25 -34.84 -2.29
CA GLU A 832 4.40 -33.95 -2.15
C GLU A 832 4.17 -32.88 -1.07
N ILE A 833 3.00 -32.24 -1.04
CA ILE A 833 2.64 -31.29 0.04
C ILE A 833 2.77 -31.96 1.40
N LYS A 834 2.19 -33.15 1.57
CA LYS A 834 2.24 -33.89 2.83
C LYS A 834 3.67 -34.25 3.22
N LYS A 835 4.49 -34.70 2.26
CA LYS A 835 5.89 -35.03 2.47
C LYS A 835 6.70 -33.80 2.87
N VAL A 836 6.50 -32.69 2.18
CA VAL A 836 7.20 -31.44 2.45
C VAL A 836 6.76 -30.84 3.78
N ALA A 837 5.46 -30.79 4.08
CA ALA A 837 4.95 -30.34 5.38
C ALA A 837 5.56 -31.15 6.54
N ALA A 838 5.62 -32.48 6.42
CA ALA A 838 6.27 -33.33 7.41
C ALA A 838 7.77 -33.02 7.56
N LYS A 839 8.48 -32.90 6.43
CA LYS A 839 9.92 -32.60 6.40
C LYS A 839 10.27 -31.27 7.08
N TYR A 840 9.48 -30.22 6.85
CA TYR A 840 9.83 -28.87 7.32
C TYR A 840 9.19 -28.50 8.66
N PHE A 841 8.02 -29.04 9.02
CA PHE A 841 7.28 -28.61 10.21
C PHE A 841 7.15 -29.68 11.32
N ARG A 842 7.43 -30.96 11.03
CA ARG A 842 7.44 -32.02 12.02
C ARG A 842 8.84 -32.51 12.33
N ASP A 843 9.63 -32.74 11.31
CA ASP A 843 10.92 -33.45 11.41
C ASP A 843 12.09 -32.47 11.67
N GLN A 844 11.82 -31.16 11.75
CA GLN A 844 12.80 -30.13 12.10
C GLN A 844 12.43 -29.40 13.39
N PRO A 845 13.41 -28.94 14.16
CA PRO A 845 13.17 -28.06 15.30
C PRO A 845 12.78 -26.66 14.82
N TYR A 846 12.02 -25.96 15.66
CA TYR A 846 11.51 -24.62 15.39
C TYR A 846 11.93 -23.61 16.45
N VAL A 847 11.80 -22.32 16.14
CA VAL A 847 11.86 -21.22 17.12
C VAL A 847 10.46 -20.72 17.39
N LEU A 848 10.08 -20.70 18.67
CA LEU A 848 8.85 -20.06 19.12
C LEU A 848 9.20 -18.68 19.69
N ALA A 849 8.85 -17.63 19.00
CA ALA A 849 9.03 -16.25 19.43
C ALA A 849 7.72 -15.69 19.97
N THR A 850 7.78 -15.04 21.13
CA THR A 850 6.63 -14.36 21.73
C THR A 850 6.98 -12.94 22.09
N VAL A 851 6.12 -11.99 21.72
CA VAL A 851 6.21 -10.60 22.17
C VAL A 851 4.94 -10.26 22.95
N GLN A 852 5.08 -9.78 24.17
CA GLN A 852 3.95 -9.51 25.06
C GLN A 852 4.27 -8.38 26.07
N PRO A 853 3.24 -7.79 26.73
CA PRO A 853 3.46 -6.77 27.75
C PRO A 853 4.27 -7.28 28.96
N PRO A 854 4.93 -6.38 29.72
CA PRO A 854 5.50 -6.73 31.01
C PRO A 854 4.47 -7.30 31.99
N ALA A 855 4.88 -8.23 32.86
CA ALA A 855 3.99 -8.88 33.82
C ALA A 855 3.30 -7.90 34.80
N SER A 856 3.90 -6.75 35.08
CA SER A 856 3.36 -5.69 35.96
C SER A 856 2.19 -4.90 35.35
N ALA A 857 2.04 -4.87 34.03
CA ALA A 857 0.91 -4.22 33.34
C ALA A 857 -0.42 -4.98 33.54
N LYS A 858 -0.39 -6.22 34.00
CA LYS A 858 -1.59 -7.05 34.27
C LYS A 858 -2.44 -6.58 35.48
N ALA A 859 -1.93 -5.67 36.30
CA ALA A 859 -2.57 -5.32 37.59
C ALA A 859 -3.41 -4.03 37.58
N THR A 860 -3.33 -3.19 36.52
CA THR A 860 -4.04 -1.89 36.52
C THR A 860 -5.33 -1.84 35.69
N ALA A 861 -5.67 -2.91 34.97
CA ALA A 861 -6.89 -2.96 34.15
C ALA A 861 -8.11 -3.63 34.84
N GLY A 862 -8.19 -3.63 36.14
CA GLY A 862 -9.28 -4.28 36.84
C GLY A 862 -9.51 -3.82 38.30
N LYS A 863 -10.15 -2.67 38.47
CA LYS A 863 -11.13 -2.42 39.53
C LYS A 863 -11.87 -1.10 39.22
N PRO A 864 -13.19 -1.10 39.08
CA PRO A 864 -13.96 0.10 39.18
C PRO A 864 -14.04 0.46 40.69
N ASP A 865 -13.52 1.60 41.09
CA ASP A 865 -13.77 2.16 42.41
C ASP A 865 -15.23 2.52 42.50
N ASN A 866 -15.98 1.78 43.31
CA ASN A 866 -17.22 2.20 43.91
C ASN A 866 -16.96 3.34 44.88
N LYS A 867 -17.29 4.56 44.49
CA LYS A 867 -17.83 5.59 45.36
C LYS A 867 -18.66 6.59 44.58
#